data_958bd4d36234be9c079d004635da1d77
#
_entry.id   958bd4d36234be9c079d004635da1d77
#
_cell.length_a   1.000
_cell.length_b   1.000
_cell.length_c   1.000
_cell.angle_alpha   90.00
_cell.angle_beta   90.00
_cell.angle_gamma   90.00
#
_symmetry.space_group_name_H-M   'P 1'
#
loop_
_entity.id
_entity.type
_entity.pdbx_description
1 polymer ?
#
loop_
_entity_poly.entity_id
_entity_poly.type
_entity_poly.pdbx_seq_one_letter_code
_entity_poly.pdbx_strand_id
1 'polypeptide(L)'
;MTNSDVFVCGCQGSGETVDKALQNVRVEGIRFISAQRACRDGITAVLDAKNQTAGVRCFVGCTQEQAVFESVADGATSQAIEFFNLRGLLRGQPTGQSSPEAAATVAALAAYETDFQVEPVPAVVFKSQGHVAIVSNNDKQLHHAQTLSNNLTVDLLVADPAGLVLPAKRDLNVLALSVDSAEGYLGAFSLNTRKTNPVDMEMCTRCGACVDACPTQSISKESLTIDLNSCDQSGACIKACGDFKAISFADMSTVTARQYDMVIDCTMPGLFADRQAPLGYWHVGDSDQLLLEAMLDAVQTVGEFEKPKFFEYKSSICAHSRSNKEGCNSCIDACSTKAIKSAGEKIEVNPHLCLGCGACTTVCPTGAIQFALSPATVQGRSIKSALKAFRANAGKKAEVVLHGPDLEHNWLESAKKAAKPASGKAAISDFSLLPIELNHSASVGPDLWLSALAFGADRVTIMQSAVEASHYGEPLAAQVGWVNALLEAIGLQRRVRVLHVGQTDQLFAPSDLQASGVAPASFELSSNKRTRLEFAIDHLVEYAQLKAKVSFAEPIALPAAAPFGAVLVNKDKCTLCMSCTSACPASALIDNPEMPQLRFIERNCVQCGLCVETCPENAMQLVPQLLLGPAAREKRVLNESQPFHCISCGKAFGTKHMIDNMFAKLSQHSMFERNANRLKMCADCRVTDMYSAKDEMTIFEVKK
;
A
#
# COMPACT_ATOMS: atom_id res chain seq x y z
N MET A 1 6.27 21.46 -27.09
CA MET A 1 6.76 21.58 -25.70
C MET A 1 5.97 22.68 -25.04
N THR A 2 5.25 22.39 -23.96
CA THR A 2 4.50 23.38 -23.18
C THR A 2 5.51 24.29 -22.50
N ASN A 3 5.49 25.58 -22.81
CA ASN A 3 6.30 26.55 -22.08
C ASN A 3 5.68 26.75 -20.70
N SER A 4 6.52 26.82 -19.66
CA SER A 4 6.10 27.06 -18.29
C SER A 4 6.79 28.30 -17.73
N ASP A 5 6.05 29.13 -17.02
CA ASP A 5 6.57 30.27 -16.29
C ASP A 5 6.67 29.94 -14.81
N VAL A 6 7.85 30.06 -14.25
CA VAL A 6 8.14 29.78 -12.85
C VAL A 6 8.50 31.09 -12.16
N PHE A 7 7.61 31.58 -11.30
CA PHE A 7 7.81 32.77 -10.49
C PHE A 7 8.57 32.40 -9.21
N VAL A 8 9.74 32.98 -9.03
CA VAL A 8 10.56 32.79 -7.84
C VAL A 8 10.55 34.06 -6.98
N CYS A 9 10.04 33.92 -5.76
CA CYS A 9 9.86 35.04 -4.86
C CYS A 9 11.11 35.33 -4.03
N GLY A 10 11.56 36.59 -4.05
CA GLY A 10 12.71 37.12 -3.33
C GLY A 10 12.40 37.71 -1.95
N CYS A 11 11.45 37.19 -1.17
CA CYS A 11 11.05 37.76 0.12
C CYS A 11 12.16 37.73 1.20
N GLN A 12 12.16 38.73 2.09
CA GLN A 12 13.00 38.81 3.31
C GLN A 12 14.51 38.64 3.11
N GLY A 13 15.08 39.42 2.21
CA GLY A 13 16.55 39.46 2.01
C GLY A 13 17.15 38.28 1.27
N SER A 14 16.35 37.30 0.84
CA SER A 14 16.77 36.21 -0.05
C SER A 14 16.82 36.64 -1.52
N GLY A 15 16.28 37.83 -1.87
CA GLY A 15 16.08 38.28 -3.24
C GLY A 15 17.34 38.37 -4.07
N GLU A 16 18.36 39.05 -3.58
CA GLU A 16 19.64 39.15 -4.33
C GLU A 16 20.35 37.80 -4.53
N THR A 17 20.17 36.88 -3.56
CA THR A 17 20.81 35.57 -3.58
C THR A 17 20.14 34.64 -4.57
N VAL A 18 18.82 34.66 -4.59
CA VAL A 18 17.99 33.85 -5.52
C VAL A 18 18.11 34.43 -6.94
N ASP A 19 18.04 35.75 -7.08
CA ASP A 19 18.20 36.43 -8.39
C ASP A 19 19.55 36.11 -9.05
N LYS A 20 20.65 36.15 -8.28
CA LYS A 20 21.98 35.76 -8.77
C LYS A 20 22.03 34.27 -9.15
N ALA A 21 21.40 33.40 -8.40
CA ALA A 21 21.30 31.98 -8.74
C ALA A 21 20.50 31.75 -10.03
N LEU A 22 19.37 32.45 -10.20
CA LEU A 22 18.49 32.31 -11.35
C LEU A 22 19.08 32.82 -12.67
N GLN A 23 19.96 33.80 -12.65
CA GLN A 23 20.57 34.37 -13.87
C GLN A 23 21.29 33.32 -14.72
N ASN A 24 21.78 32.26 -14.09
CA ASN A 24 22.54 31.21 -14.75
C ASN A 24 21.72 29.89 -14.95
N VAL A 25 20.50 29.83 -14.45
CA VAL A 25 19.66 28.63 -14.59
C VAL A 25 19.12 28.52 -16.02
N ARG A 26 19.26 27.34 -16.61
CA ARG A 26 18.73 27.02 -17.94
C ARG A 26 18.03 25.69 -17.90
N VAL A 27 16.73 25.71 -18.15
CA VAL A 27 15.89 24.52 -18.32
C VAL A 27 15.06 24.69 -19.59
N GLU A 28 15.09 23.71 -20.44
CA GLU A 28 14.36 23.73 -21.71
C GLU A 28 12.85 23.83 -21.46
N GLY A 29 12.18 24.80 -22.09
CA GLY A 29 10.73 25.00 -21.95
C GLY A 29 10.29 25.70 -20.67
N ILE A 30 11.22 26.13 -19.79
CA ILE A 30 10.92 26.83 -18.54
C ILE A 30 11.54 28.24 -18.56
N ARG A 31 10.72 29.22 -18.26
CA ARG A 31 11.14 30.62 -18.05
C ARG A 31 11.08 30.94 -16.57
N PHE A 32 12.21 31.31 -15.97
CA PHE A 32 12.25 31.79 -14.59
C PHE A 32 12.01 33.29 -14.54
N ILE A 33 11.10 33.72 -13.67
CA ILE A 33 10.72 35.11 -13.47
C ILE A 33 10.94 35.43 -12.00
N SER A 34 11.88 36.35 -11.73
CA SER A 34 12.07 36.86 -10.37
C SER A 34 10.96 37.86 -10.03
N ALA A 35 10.30 37.65 -8.92
CA ALA A 35 9.26 38.53 -8.41
C ALA A 35 9.55 38.86 -6.94
N GLN A 36 9.85 40.10 -6.64
CA GLN A 36 9.96 40.54 -5.25
C GLN A 36 8.56 40.60 -4.64
N ARG A 37 8.35 39.92 -3.50
CA ARG A 37 7.07 39.87 -2.81
C ARG A 37 5.88 39.50 -3.73
N ALA A 38 6.02 38.37 -4.46
CA ALA A 38 5.02 37.93 -5.44
C ALA A 38 3.57 37.89 -4.90
N CYS A 39 3.38 37.61 -3.60
CA CYS A 39 2.07 37.62 -2.92
C CYS A 39 1.59 39.02 -2.51
N ARG A 40 2.30 40.11 -2.81
CA ARG A 40 1.96 41.50 -2.51
C ARG A 40 2.03 42.33 -3.78
N ASP A 41 3.06 43.12 -3.95
CA ASP A 41 3.24 44.04 -5.07
C ASP A 41 3.45 43.29 -6.42
N GLY A 42 3.94 42.07 -6.38
CA GLY A 42 4.19 41.24 -7.57
C GLY A 42 3.01 40.37 -8.03
N ILE A 43 1.87 40.39 -7.32
CA ILE A 43 0.73 39.52 -7.64
C ILE A 43 0.14 39.81 -9.03
N THR A 44 0.09 41.11 -9.40
CA THR A 44 -0.37 41.54 -10.72
C THR A 44 0.50 40.93 -11.85
N ALA A 45 1.80 40.90 -11.67
CA ALA A 45 2.71 40.30 -12.68
C ALA A 45 2.47 38.81 -12.86
N VAL A 46 2.16 38.07 -11.80
CA VAL A 46 1.83 36.64 -11.87
C VAL A 46 0.48 36.46 -12.59
N LEU A 47 -0.52 37.27 -12.26
CA LEU A 47 -1.83 37.23 -12.90
C LEU A 47 -1.81 37.67 -14.36
N ASP A 48 -1.02 38.70 -14.69
CA ASP A 48 -0.85 39.17 -16.06
C ASP A 48 -0.16 38.12 -16.94
N ALA A 49 0.89 37.47 -16.43
CA ALA A 49 1.54 36.37 -17.13
C ALA A 49 0.57 35.20 -17.37
N LYS A 50 -0.25 34.86 -16.38
CA LYS A 50 -1.33 33.86 -16.50
C LYS A 50 -2.32 34.23 -17.62
N ASN A 51 -2.71 35.52 -17.73
CA ASN A 51 -3.74 35.99 -18.62
C ASN A 51 -3.25 36.24 -20.06
N GLN A 52 -1.96 36.55 -20.23
CA GLN A 52 -1.41 36.96 -21.52
C GLN A 52 -0.97 35.80 -22.43
N THR A 53 -0.80 34.60 -21.90
CA THR A 53 -0.23 33.49 -22.67
C THR A 53 -1.10 32.25 -22.58
N ALA A 54 -2.02 32.09 -23.53
CA ALA A 54 -2.80 30.85 -23.66
C ALA A 54 -1.84 29.66 -23.84
N GLY A 55 -1.97 28.62 -23.00
CA GLY A 55 -1.19 27.38 -23.07
C GLY A 55 0.13 27.39 -22.29
N VAL A 56 0.47 28.46 -21.56
CA VAL A 56 1.62 28.48 -20.65
C VAL A 56 1.17 28.17 -19.23
N ARG A 57 1.77 27.15 -18.59
CA ARG A 57 1.53 26.82 -17.17
C ARG A 57 2.25 27.86 -16.29
N CYS A 58 1.62 28.26 -15.21
CA CYS A 58 2.15 29.25 -14.26
C CYS A 58 2.42 28.58 -12.91
N PHE A 59 3.65 28.67 -12.45
CA PHE A 59 4.09 28.12 -11.16
C PHE A 59 4.60 29.23 -10.25
N VAL A 60 4.25 29.14 -8.97
CA VAL A 60 4.77 30.04 -7.93
C VAL A 60 5.63 29.24 -6.96
N GLY A 61 6.90 29.59 -6.85
CA GLY A 61 7.86 28.93 -5.96
C GLY A 61 7.68 29.32 -4.48
N CYS A 62 6.45 29.39 -4.00
CA CYS A 62 6.10 29.68 -2.61
C CYS A 62 4.70 29.13 -2.31
N THR A 63 4.58 28.30 -1.29
CA THR A 63 3.29 27.78 -0.82
C THR A 63 2.75 28.51 0.41
N GLN A 64 3.55 29.37 1.04
CA GLN A 64 3.22 30.03 2.30
C GLN A 64 2.00 30.99 2.21
N GLU A 65 1.83 31.63 1.06
CA GLU A 65 0.75 32.61 0.81
C GLU A 65 -0.18 32.13 -0.32
N GLN A 66 -0.31 30.84 -0.51
CA GLN A 66 -1.13 30.23 -1.56
C GLN A 66 -2.57 30.74 -1.52
N ALA A 67 -3.18 30.83 -0.33
CA ALA A 67 -4.53 31.31 -0.14
C ALA A 67 -4.73 32.76 -0.67
N VAL A 68 -3.71 33.62 -0.63
CA VAL A 68 -3.76 34.97 -1.19
C VAL A 68 -3.89 34.92 -2.71
N PHE A 69 -3.13 34.06 -3.37
CA PHE A 69 -3.23 33.89 -4.82
C PHE A 69 -4.54 33.25 -5.24
N GLU A 70 -5.02 32.27 -4.51
CA GLU A 70 -6.31 31.61 -4.74
C GLU A 70 -7.47 32.61 -4.61
N SER A 71 -7.49 33.44 -3.56
CA SER A 71 -8.52 34.44 -3.34
C SER A 71 -8.60 35.53 -4.44
N VAL A 72 -7.47 35.81 -5.09
CA VAL A 72 -7.41 36.81 -6.19
C VAL A 72 -7.67 36.14 -7.54
N ALA A 73 -7.40 34.83 -7.67
CA ALA A 73 -7.59 34.07 -8.90
C ALA A 73 -9.06 33.65 -9.15
N ASP A 74 -9.89 33.60 -8.15
CA ASP A 74 -11.30 33.13 -8.21
C ASP A 74 -12.23 33.92 -9.17
N GLY A 75 -11.75 34.99 -9.77
CA GLY A 75 -12.52 35.81 -10.74
C GLY A 75 -12.14 35.64 -12.22
N ALA A 76 -11.10 34.90 -12.58
CA ALA A 76 -10.59 34.91 -13.96
C ALA A 76 -10.01 33.56 -14.43
N THR A 77 -10.78 32.84 -15.23
CA THR A 77 -10.38 31.92 -16.32
C THR A 77 -9.36 30.79 -16.05
N SER A 78 -9.79 29.63 -16.31
CA SER A 78 -9.30 28.35 -16.91
C SER A 78 -7.88 27.82 -16.71
N GLN A 79 -6.90 28.50 -16.16
CA GLN A 79 -5.59 27.95 -15.86
C GLN A 79 -5.25 28.12 -14.39
N ALA A 80 -5.17 27.02 -13.66
CA ALA A 80 -4.77 27.03 -12.26
C ALA A 80 -3.32 27.52 -12.12
N ILE A 81 -3.04 28.32 -11.08
CA ILE A 81 -1.68 28.60 -10.64
C ILE A 81 -1.25 27.41 -9.78
N GLU A 82 -0.10 26.83 -10.10
CA GLU A 82 0.48 25.72 -9.36
C GLU A 82 1.56 26.22 -8.38
N PHE A 83 1.66 25.61 -7.22
CA PHE A 83 2.55 26.08 -6.15
C PHE A 83 3.52 24.96 -5.75
N PHE A 84 4.77 25.34 -5.46
CA PHE A 84 5.73 24.43 -4.85
C PHE A 84 6.68 25.17 -3.90
N ASN A 85 7.17 24.50 -2.86
CA ASN A 85 7.94 25.13 -1.79
C ASN A 85 9.42 25.35 -2.13
N LEU A 86 9.73 26.05 -3.19
CA LEU A 86 11.10 26.30 -3.60
C LEU A 86 11.92 27.06 -2.53
N ARG A 87 11.30 28.02 -1.84
CA ARG A 87 11.96 28.84 -0.83
C ARG A 87 12.42 28.04 0.40
N GLY A 88 11.55 27.24 0.98
CA GLY A 88 11.89 26.38 2.12
C GLY A 88 12.98 25.39 1.76
N LEU A 89 12.90 24.84 0.55
CA LEU A 89 13.86 23.88 0.04
C LEU A 89 15.25 24.49 -0.17
N LEU A 90 15.34 25.72 -0.71
CA LEU A 90 16.63 26.42 -0.90
C LEU A 90 17.30 26.78 0.45
N ARG A 91 16.52 27.24 1.43
CA ARG A 91 17.04 27.56 2.77
C ARG A 91 17.60 26.34 3.48
N GLY A 92 17.01 25.19 3.25
CA GLY A 92 17.43 23.92 3.79
C GLY A 92 18.66 23.32 3.13
N GLN A 93 19.14 23.79 1.96
CA GLN A 93 20.27 23.15 1.27
C GLN A 93 21.56 23.17 2.11
N PRO A 94 22.32 22.05 2.15
CA PRO A 94 23.60 21.97 2.84
C PRO A 94 24.64 22.96 2.31
N THR A 95 24.69 23.12 0.99
CA THR A 95 25.70 23.89 0.25
C THR A 95 25.52 25.40 0.31
N GLY A 96 24.42 25.89 0.89
CA GLY A 96 24.10 27.31 0.96
C GLY A 96 23.31 27.84 -0.25
N GLN A 97 22.66 28.99 -0.07
CA GLN A 97 21.65 29.50 -1.01
C GLN A 97 22.20 30.12 -2.28
N SER A 98 23.46 30.56 -2.27
CA SER A 98 24.11 31.26 -3.39
C SER A 98 25.11 30.39 -4.17
N SER A 99 25.17 29.11 -3.86
CA SER A 99 26.09 28.20 -4.55
C SER A 99 25.58 27.80 -5.94
N PRO A 100 26.46 27.39 -6.86
CA PRO A 100 26.04 26.77 -8.13
C PRO A 100 25.12 25.57 -7.93
N GLU A 101 25.29 24.82 -6.85
CA GLU A 101 24.46 23.70 -6.47
C GLU A 101 23.05 24.15 -6.12
N ALA A 102 22.86 25.34 -5.53
CA ALA A 102 21.52 25.88 -5.28
C ALA A 102 20.81 26.21 -6.60
N ALA A 103 21.52 26.76 -7.58
CA ALA A 103 20.98 26.99 -8.92
C ALA A 103 20.57 25.67 -9.61
N ALA A 104 21.40 24.64 -9.50
CA ALA A 104 21.10 23.32 -10.01
C ALA A 104 19.87 22.68 -9.33
N THR A 105 19.73 22.89 -8.01
CA THR A 105 18.57 22.43 -7.25
C THR A 105 17.29 23.14 -7.70
N VAL A 106 17.30 24.46 -7.91
CA VAL A 106 16.17 25.22 -8.46
C VAL A 106 15.74 24.66 -9.81
N ALA A 107 16.72 24.45 -10.69
CA ALA A 107 16.49 23.89 -12.02
C ALA A 107 15.84 22.50 -11.95
N ALA A 108 16.33 21.66 -11.05
CA ALA A 108 15.81 20.31 -10.87
C ALA A 108 14.36 20.30 -10.37
N LEU A 109 14.07 21.06 -9.32
CA LEU A 109 12.73 21.11 -8.74
C LEU A 109 11.71 21.73 -9.69
N ALA A 110 12.07 22.81 -10.38
CA ALA A 110 11.22 23.38 -11.40
C ALA A 110 10.96 22.40 -12.57
N ALA A 111 11.96 21.65 -13.01
CA ALA A 111 11.81 20.65 -14.05
C ALA A 111 10.92 19.48 -13.59
N TYR A 112 11.02 19.08 -12.32
CA TYR A 112 10.17 18.07 -11.74
C TYR A 112 8.71 18.51 -11.77
N GLU A 113 8.40 19.65 -11.18
CA GLU A 113 7.03 20.16 -11.04
C GLU A 113 6.37 20.44 -12.41
N THR A 114 7.13 21.03 -13.35
CA THR A 114 6.59 21.32 -14.68
C THR A 114 6.34 20.06 -15.52
N ASP A 115 7.08 18.97 -15.29
CA ASP A 115 6.90 17.70 -15.98
C ASP A 115 5.89 16.75 -15.28
N PHE A 116 5.61 17.01 -13.99
CA PHE A 116 4.67 16.21 -13.21
C PHE A 116 3.23 16.55 -13.57
N GLN A 117 2.65 15.73 -14.45
CA GLN A 117 1.26 15.86 -14.90
C GLN A 117 0.55 14.52 -14.72
N VAL A 118 -0.49 14.52 -13.92
CA VAL A 118 -1.28 13.33 -13.59
C VAL A 118 -2.70 13.50 -14.14
N GLU A 119 -3.21 12.46 -14.77
CA GLU A 119 -4.61 12.42 -15.19
C GLU A 119 -5.52 12.19 -13.96
N PRO A 120 -6.74 12.77 -13.96
CA PRO A 120 -7.70 12.52 -12.89
C PRO A 120 -8.03 11.03 -12.78
N VAL A 121 -8.06 10.51 -11.56
CA VAL A 121 -8.48 9.14 -11.27
C VAL A 121 -9.95 9.09 -10.87
N PRO A 122 -10.66 7.97 -11.03
CA PRO A 122 -12.03 7.80 -10.57
C PRO A 122 -12.16 8.10 -9.07
N ALA A 123 -13.26 8.71 -8.67
CA ALA A 123 -13.57 8.98 -7.28
C ALA A 123 -14.24 7.77 -6.59
N VAL A 124 -14.03 7.67 -5.28
CA VAL A 124 -14.73 6.76 -4.37
C VAL A 124 -15.60 7.61 -3.46
N VAL A 125 -16.91 7.39 -3.50
CA VAL A 125 -17.89 8.20 -2.80
C VAL A 125 -18.25 7.59 -1.46
N PHE A 126 -18.24 8.40 -0.40
CA PHE A 126 -18.76 8.09 0.93
C PHE A 126 -20.02 8.88 1.18
N LYS A 127 -20.98 8.27 1.90
CA LYS A 127 -22.22 8.94 2.28
C LYS A 127 -22.43 8.76 3.77
N SER A 128 -22.51 9.86 4.50
CA SER A 128 -22.77 9.89 5.93
C SER A 128 -24.02 10.69 6.21
N GLN A 129 -24.99 10.09 6.91
CA GLN A 129 -26.21 10.76 7.36
C GLN A 129 -26.08 11.34 8.78
N GLY A 130 -24.91 11.12 9.41
CA GLY A 130 -24.62 11.61 10.74
C GLY A 130 -25.10 10.72 11.89
N HIS A 131 -25.25 9.40 11.67
CA HIS A 131 -25.51 8.45 12.73
C HIS A 131 -24.20 7.98 13.36
N VAL A 132 -23.96 8.34 14.62
CA VAL A 132 -22.70 8.13 15.35
C VAL A 132 -22.91 7.15 16.50
N ALA A 133 -22.04 6.14 16.59
CA ALA A 133 -21.88 5.35 17.81
C ALA A 133 -20.77 5.93 18.67
N ILE A 134 -21.04 6.25 19.92
CA ILE A 134 -20.01 6.47 20.95
C ILE A 134 -19.92 5.19 21.77
N VAL A 135 -18.77 4.51 21.68
CA VAL A 135 -18.52 3.24 22.39
C VAL A 135 -17.74 3.52 23.66
N SER A 136 -18.30 3.14 24.81
CA SER A 136 -17.69 3.41 26.11
C SER A 136 -17.84 2.23 27.06
N ASN A 137 -16.88 2.10 27.98
CA ASN A 137 -17.00 1.13 29.06
C ASN A 137 -17.93 1.59 30.21
N ASN A 138 -18.14 2.89 30.36
CA ASN A 138 -18.92 3.49 31.45
C ASN A 138 -19.67 4.75 30.97
N ASP A 139 -20.31 5.46 31.88
CA ASP A 139 -21.18 6.62 31.63
C ASP A 139 -20.47 7.98 31.53
N LYS A 140 -19.14 8.04 31.64
CA LYS A 140 -18.37 9.32 31.60
C LYS A 140 -18.68 10.15 30.36
N GLN A 141 -18.92 9.52 29.22
CA GLN A 141 -19.17 10.18 27.93
C GLN A 141 -20.62 10.69 27.75
N LEU A 142 -21.50 10.44 28.74
CA LEU A 142 -22.92 10.79 28.62
C LEU A 142 -23.15 12.30 28.33
N HIS A 143 -22.43 13.19 29.00
CA HIS A 143 -22.55 14.64 28.78
C HIS A 143 -22.08 15.05 27.38
N HIS A 144 -20.97 14.47 26.91
CA HIS A 144 -20.47 14.72 25.56
C HIS A 144 -21.43 14.18 24.49
N ALA A 145 -21.97 12.97 24.71
CA ALA A 145 -22.98 12.37 23.81
C ALA A 145 -24.25 13.25 23.73
N GLN A 146 -24.70 13.81 24.87
CA GLN A 146 -25.82 14.76 24.89
C GLN A 146 -25.51 16.04 24.12
N THR A 147 -24.29 16.55 24.25
CA THR A 147 -23.87 17.75 23.51
C THR A 147 -23.84 17.48 21.99
N LEU A 148 -23.30 16.33 21.58
CA LEU A 148 -23.23 15.92 20.18
C LEU A 148 -24.61 15.65 19.58
N SER A 149 -25.57 15.12 20.37
CA SER A 149 -26.93 14.82 19.92
C SER A 149 -27.74 16.07 19.49
N ASN A 150 -27.28 17.27 19.79
CA ASN A 150 -27.87 18.51 19.24
C ASN A 150 -27.62 18.67 17.73
N ASN A 151 -26.63 18.01 17.17
CA ASN A 151 -26.25 18.15 15.77
C ASN A 151 -26.33 16.83 14.99
N LEU A 152 -26.18 15.69 15.64
CA LEU A 152 -26.11 14.36 15.02
C LEU A 152 -27.05 13.36 15.71
N THR A 153 -27.37 12.28 15.03
CA THR A 153 -28.04 11.12 15.66
C THR A 153 -26.99 10.31 16.41
N VAL A 154 -27.13 10.23 17.73
CA VAL A 154 -26.10 9.60 18.58
C VAL A 154 -26.66 8.42 19.35
N ASP A 155 -26.00 7.29 19.28
CA ASP A 155 -26.17 6.15 20.18
C ASP A 155 -24.95 6.05 21.10
N LEU A 156 -25.16 6.12 22.40
CA LEU A 156 -24.12 5.86 23.41
C LEU A 156 -24.21 4.38 23.83
N LEU A 157 -23.20 3.62 23.46
CA LEU A 157 -23.07 2.19 23.80
C LEU A 157 -22.23 2.06 25.06
N VAL A 158 -22.85 1.63 26.19
CA VAL A 158 -22.20 1.53 27.49
C VAL A 158 -22.07 0.06 27.87
N ALA A 159 -20.83 -0.42 28.00
CA ALA A 159 -20.59 -1.84 28.36
C ALA A 159 -20.94 -2.12 29.82
N ASP A 160 -20.61 -1.21 30.75
CA ASP A 160 -21.01 -1.30 32.15
C ASP A 160 -21.97 -0.15 32.50
N PRO A 161 -23.28 -0.39 32.52
CA PRO A 161 -24.29 0.62 32.83
C PRO A 161 -24.48 0.82 34.36
N ALA A 162 -23.67 0.22 35.22
CA ALA A 162 -23.76 0.41 36.68
C ALA A 162 -23.48 1.88 37.03
N GLY A 163 -24.40 2.51 37.78
CA GLY A 163 -24.29 3.91 38.14
C GLY A 163 -24.76 4.91 37.10
N LEU A 164 -25.15 4.47 35.91
CA LEU A 164 -25.70 5.32 34.85
C LEU A 164 -26.97 6.05 35.34
N VAL A 165 -27.02 7.35 35.13
CA VAL A 165 -28.23 8.16 35.33
C VAL A 165 -28.81 8.55 33.98
N LEU A 166 -29.93 7.93 33.58
CA LEU A 166 -30.55 8.19 32.28
C LEU A 166 -31.05 9.64 32.17
N PRO A 167 -30.82 10.32 31.03
CA PRO A 167 -31.33 11.66 30.81
C PRO A 167 -32.86 11.70 30.90
N ALA A 168 -33.42 12.78 31.46
CA ALA A 168 -34.86 12.93 31.57
C ALA A 168 -35.56 13.00 30.21
N LYS A 169 -34.90 13.60 29.21
CA LYS A 169 -35.35 13.62 27.81
C LYS A 169 -34.67 12.49 27.02
N ARG A 170 -35.35 12.02 26.00
CA ARG A 170 -34.89 10.95 25.10
C ARG A 170 -34.27 11.51 23.82
N ASP A 171 -33.43 12.53 23.98
CA ASP A 171 -32.72 13.16 22.86
C ASP A 171 -31.50 12.35 22.41
N LEU A 172 -31.15 11.32 23.19
CA LEU A 172 -30.01 10.45 23.00
C LEU A 172 -30.41 8.99 23.32
N ASN A 173 -30.02 8.05 22.50
CA ASN A 173 -30.12 6.63 22.82
C ASN A 173 -28.92 6.21 23.70
N VAL A 174 -29.24 5.67 24.87
CA VAL A 174 -28.23 5.08 25.77
C VAL A 174 -28.52 3.58 25.85
N LEU A 175 -27.59 2.76 25.39
CA LEU A 175 -27.76 1.35 25.19
C LEU A 175 -26.76 0.56 26.06
N ALA A 176 -27.25 -0.40 26.85
CA ALA A 176 -26.44 -1.29 27.65
C ALA A 176 -25.85 -2.41 26.75
N LEU A 177 -24.82 -2.06 25.98
CA LEU A 177 -24.21 -2.93 24.99
C LEU A 177 -22.69 -2.92 25.10
N SER A 178 -22.06 -4.08 25.01
CA SER A 178 -20.64 -4.23 24.70
C SER A 178 -20.45 -4.41 23.19
N VAL A 179 -19.33 -3.93 22.66
CA VAL A 179 -18.95 -4.13 21.27
C VAL A 179 -17.86 -5.20 21.19
N ASP A 180 -18.18 -6.33 20.56
CA ASP A 180 -17.24 -7.45 20.40
C ASP A 180 -16.25 -7.19 19.25
N SER A 181 -16.71 -6.57 18.15
CA SER A 181 -15.88 -6.21 17.00
C SER A 181 -16.53 -5.13 16.14
N ALA A 182 -15.70 -4.45 15.35
CA ALA A 182 -16.12 -3.43 14.40
C ALA A 182 -15.54 -3.72 13.01
N GLU A 183 -16.35 -3.52 11.98
CA GLU A 183 -15.95 -3.58 10.59
C GLU A 183 -16.57 -2.41 9.82
N GLY A 184 -16.03 -2.09 8.64
CA GLY A 184 -16.59 -1.09 7.76
C GLY A 184 -15.76 0.18 7.65
N TYR A 185 -16.39 1.25 7.22
CA TYR A 185 -15.80 2.54 6.90
C TYR A 185 -16.87 3.64 7.01
N LEU A 186 -16.51 4.90 6.82
CA LEU A 186 -17.40 6.06 6.87
C LEU A 186 -18.69 5.83 6.07
N GLY A 187 -19.84 5.93 6.74
CA GLY A 187 -21.16 5.68 6.18
C GLY A 187 -21.59 4.21 6.14
N ALA A 188 -20.73 3.27 6.57
CA ALA A 188 -21.03 1.84 6.51
C ALA A 188 -20.27 1.02 7.58
N PHE A 189 -20.24 1.50 8.82
CA PHE A 189 -19.73 0.72 9.94
C PHE A 189 -20.74 -0.30 10.40
N SER A 190 -20.27 -1.50 10.73
CA SER A 190 -21.05 -2.56 11.37
C SER A 190 -20.39 -2.94 12.68
N LEU A 191 -21.08 -2.69 13.79
CA LEU A 191 -20.62 -3.06 15.13
C LEU A 191 -21.36 -4.33 15.57
N ASN A 192 -20.60 -5.39 15.88
CA ASN A 192 -21.14 -6.58 16.51
C ASN A 192 -21.28 -6.33 17.99
N THR A 193 -22.52 -6.23 18.47
CA THR A 193 -22.84 -5.83 19.83
C THR A 193 -23.51 -6.97 20.59
N ARG A 194 -23.33 -6.97 21.90
CA ARG A 194 -23.96 -7.91 22.84
C ARG A 194 -24.61 -7.15 23.98
N LYS A 195 -25.80 -7.54 24.37
CA LYS A 195 -26.47 -6.95 25.54
C LYS A 195 -25.70 -7.27 26.83
N THR A 196 -25.41 -6.25 27.61
CA THR A 196 -24.76 -6.38 28.92
C THR A 196 -25.79 -6.36 30.07
N ASN A 197 -27.04 -5.97 29.78
CA ASN A 197 -28.14 -5.96 30.72
C ASN A 197 -29.41 -6.50 30.08
N PRO A 198 -30.27 -7.23 30.83
CA PRO A 198 -31.51 -7.81 30.32
C PRO A 198 -32.53 -6.78 29.83
N VAL A 199 -32.43 -5.51 30.24
CA VAL A 199 -33.33 -4.44 29.84
C VAL A 199 -32.94 -3.87 28.49
N ASP A 200 -33.86 -3.99 27.53
CA ASP A 200 -33.74 -3.35 26.23
C ASP A 200 -34.16 -1.88 26.33
N MET A 201 -33.15 -1.00 26.28
CA MET A 201 -33.37 0.43 26.47
C MET A 201 -34.13 1.09 25.29
N GLU A 202 -34.14 0.48 24.12
CA GLU A 202 -34.92 0.96 22.97
C GLU A 202 -36.41 0.68 23.15
N MET A 203 -36.75 -0.50 23.66
CA MET A 203 -38.14 -0.93 23.92
C MET A 203 -38.68 -0.41 25.25
N CYS A 204 -37.82 -0.10 26.22
CA CYS A 204 -38.22 0.32 27.55
C CYS A 204 -38.89 1.72 27.55
N THR A 205 -40.13 1.81 28.06
CA THR A 205 -40.88 3.09 28.18
C THR A 205 -40.49 3.91 29.41
N ARG A 206 -39.58 3.41 30.25
CA ARG A 206 -39.13 4.04 31.51
C ARG A 206 -40.26 4.23 32.55
N CYS A 207 -41.30 3.41 32.50
CA CYS A 207 -42.48 3.51 33.41
C CYS A 207 -42.18 3.14 34.87
N GLY A 208 -41.07 2.44 35.16
CA GLY A 208 -40.66 2.04 36.51
C GLY A 208 -41.39 0.82 37.09
N ALA A 209 -42.43 0.26 36.43
CA ALA A 209 -43.19 -0.86 36.94
C ALA A 209 -42.34 -2.09 37.30
N CYS A 210 -41.26 -2.33 36.59
CA CYS A 210 -40.33 -3.42 36.88
C CYS A 210 -39.53 -3.18 38.19
N VAL A 211 -39.23 -1.94 38.53
CA VAL A 211 -38.57 -1.56 39.80
C VAL A 211 -39.48 -1.89 40.97
N ASP A 212 -40.73 -1.43 40.92
CA ASP A 212 -41.72 -1.66 41.99
C ASP A 212 -42.06 -3.13 42.16
N ALA A 213 -42.01 -3.92 41.08
CA ALA A 213 -42.34 -5.37 41.12
C ALA A 213 -41.14 -6.24 41.53
N CYS A 214 -39.92 -5.72 41.63
CA CYS A 214 -38.70 -6.50 41.91
C CYS A 214 -38.63 -6.89 43.41
N PRO A 215 -38.71 -8.19 43.78
CA PRO A 215 -38.69 -8.58 45.16
C PRO A 215 -37.35 -8.39 45.88
N THR A 216 -36.27 -8.41 45.12
CA THR A 216 -34.90 -8.25 45.60
C THR A 216 -34.37 -6.81 45.45
N GLN A 217 -35.19 -5.91 44.92
CA GLN A 217 -34.79 -4.50 44.64
C GLN A 217 -33.51 -4.38 43.79
N SER A 218 -33.26 -5.37 42.93
CA SER A 218 -32.08 -5.47 42.08
C SER A 218 -32.13 -4.55 40.84
N ILE A 219 -33.20 -3.76 40.66
CA ILE A 219 -33.38 -2.87 39.51
C ILE A 219 -33.20 -1.43 39.94
N SER A 220 -32.17 -0.76 39.38
CA SER A 220 -31.95 0.67 39.62
C SER A 220 -33.07 1.50 38.98
N LYS A 221 -33.58 2.50 39.70
CA LYS A 221 -34.60 3.42 39.21
C LYS A 221 -33.98 4.46 38.25
N GLU A 222 -32.73 4.83 38.49
CA GLU A 222 -32.00 5.85 37.76
C GLU A 222 -31.50 5.35 36.42
N SER A 223 -30.94 4.12 36.40
CA SER A 223 -30.40 3.49 35.18
C SER A 223 -31.37 2.56 34.46
N LEU A 224 -32.41 2.08 35.19
CA LEU A 224 -33.30 1.00 34.74
C LEU A 224 -32.54 -0.29 34.36
N THR A 225 -31.39 -0.51 34.96
CA THR A 225 -30.57 -1.72 34.80
C THR A 225 -30.81 -2.70 35.94
N ILE A 226 -30.64 -3.98 35.65
CA ILE A 226 -30.77 -5.09 36.61
C ILE A 226 -29.35 -5.46 37.08
N ASP A 227 -29.13 -5.39 38.41
CA ASP A 227 -27.93 -5.96 38.99
C ASP A 227 -28.05 -7.48 39.04
N LEU A 228 -27.30 -8.14 38.18
CA LEU A 228 -27.33 -9.59 38.00
C LEU A 228 -26.80 -10.36 39.23
N ASN A 229 -26.00 -9.70 40.11
CA ASN A 229 -25.46 -10.33 41.32
C ASN A 229 -26.52 -10.44 42.43
N SER A 230 -27.44 -9.50 42.50
CA SER A 230 -28.50 -9.47 43.52
C SER A 230 -29.86 -10.00 43.00
N CYS A 231 -29.97 -10.25 41.67
CA CYS A 231 -31.18 -10.71 41.02
C CYS A 231 -31.46 -12.20 41.28
N ASP A 232 -32.64 -12.52 41.83
CA ASP A 232 -33.09 -13.87 42.06
C ASP A 232 -33.73 -14.56 40.82
N GLN A 233 -33.79 -13.88 39.68
CA GLN A 233 -34.39 -14.34 38.43
C GLN A 233 -35.86 -14.80 38.55
N SER A 234 -36.61 -14.28 39.50
CA SER A 234 -38.03 -14.62 39.72
C SER A 234 -38.95 -14.29 38.54
N GLY A 235 -38.52 -13.46 37.59
CA GLY A 235 -39.27 -13.04 36.43
C GLY A 235 -40.42 -12.07 36.75
N ALA A 236 -40.50 -11.52 37.96
CA ALA A 236 -41.51 -10.55 38.34
C ALA A 236 -41.44 -9.27 37.47
N CYS A 237 -40.26 -8.81 37.16
CA CYS A 237 -40.00 -7.66 36.26
C CYS A 237 -40.51 -7.91 34.83
N ILE A 238 -40.37 -9.14 34.30
CA ILE A 238 -40.85 -9.51 32.97
C ILE A 238 -42.38 -9.44 32.93
N LYS A 239 -43.06 -9.97 33.97
CA LYS A 239 -44.50 -9.90 34.08
C LYS A 239 -45.00 -8.46 34.20
N ALA A 240 -44.32 -7.63 34.99
CA ALA A 240 -44.66 -6.21 35.15
C ALA A 240 -44.43 -5.40 33.87
N CYS A 241 -43.43 -5.75 33.05
CA CYS A 241 -43.18 -5.15 31.77
C CYS A 241 -44.28 -5.46 30.71
N GLY A 242 -44.94 -6.62 30.84
CA GLY A 242 -46.09 -7.00 30.03
C GLY A 242 -45.83 -6.99 28.53
N ASP A 243 -46.74 -6.35 27.78
CA ASP A 243 -46.72 -6.32 26.31
C ASP A 243 -45.53 -5.57 25.70
N PHE A 244 -44.86 -4.72 26.47
CA PHE A 244 -43.65 -4.01 25.99
C PHE A 244 -42.47 -4.92 25.79
N LYS A 245 -42.39 -6.09 26.48
CA LYS A 245 -41.36 -7.11 26.35
C LYS A 245 -39.91 -6.55 26.39
N ALA A 246 -39.70 -5.44 27.08
CA ALA A 246 -38.40 -4.78 27.14
C ALA A 246 -37.38 -5.50 28.03
N ILE A 247 -37.75 -6.62 28.69
CA ILE A 247 -36.86 -7.38 29.57
C ILE A 247 -36.75 -8.81 29.09
N SER A 248 -35.54 -9.23 28.70
CA SER A 248 -35.22 -10.60 28.28
C SER A 248 -33.84 -11.03 28.77
N PHE A 249 -33.77 -12.09 29.55
CA PHE A 249 -32.52 -12.70 29.99
C PHE A 249 -31.93 -13.65 28.91
N ALA A 250 -32.77 -14.14 27.99
CA ALA A 250 -32.37 -15.09 26.96
C ALA A 250 -31.49 -14.40 25.87
N ASP A 251 -31.70 -13.10 25.64
CA ASP A 251 -31.05 -12.37 24.53
C ASP A 251 -29.65 -11.86 24.86
N MET A 252 -29.19 -12.00 26.11
CA MET A 252 -27.88 -11.48 26.54
C MET A 252 -26.68 -12.17 25.85
N SER A 253 -26.85 -13.42 25.38
CA SER A 253 -25.78 -14.14 24.65
C SER A 253 -25.77 -13.87 23.15
N THR A 254 -26.82 -13.22 22.63
CA THR A 254 -26.99 -13.01 21.20
C THR A 254 -26.18 -11.82 20.70
N VAL A 255 -25.34 -12.08 19.70
CA VAL A 255 -24.60 -11.03 19.00
C VAL A 255 -25.49 -10.41 17.93
N THR A 256 -25.60 -9.10 17.91
CA THR A 256 -26.41 -8.35 16.94
C THR A 256 -25.53 -7.32 16.22
N ALA A 257 -25.59 -7.31 14.88
CA ALA A 257 -24.91 -6.30 14.09
C ALA A 257 -25.73 -5.01 14.03
N ARG A 258 -25.11 -3.86 14.36
CA ARG A 258 -25.69 -2.52 14.28
C ARG A 258 -24.92 -1.68 13.29
N GLN A 259 -25.63 -0.86 12.52
CA GLN A 259 -25.06 -0.04 11.46
C GLN A 259 -24.93 1.42 11.91
N TYR A 260 -23.78 2.02 11.60
CA TYR A 260 -23.49 3.41 11.91
C TYR A 260 -22.71 4.05 10.76
N ASP A 261 -22.81 5.37 10.65
CA ASP A 261 -21.99 6.13 9.70
C ASP A 261 -20.60 6.40 10.26
N MET A 262 -20.52 6.63 11.57
CA MET A 262 -19.30 7.04 12.28
C MET A 262 -19.20 6.36 13.64
N VAL A 263 -17.97 6.20 14.14
CA VAL A 263 -17.70 5.57 15.44
C VAL A 263 -16.67 6.38 16.21
N ILE A 264 -17.02 6.80 17.42
CA ILE A 264 -16.10 7.38 18.41
C ILE A 264 -15.87 6.33 19.50
N ASP A 265 -14.63 5.85 19.60
CA ASP A 265 -14.29 4.72 20.47
C ASP A 265 -13.49 5.21 21.69
N CYS A 266 -14.13 5.13 22.86
CA CYS A 266 -13.55 5.45 24.16
C CYS A 266 -13.04 4.21 24.91
N THR A 267 -12.94 3.05 24.24
CA THR A 267 -12.47 1.82 24.89
C THR A 267 -10.95 1.64 24.82
N MET A 268 -10.40 0.80 25.67
CA MET A 268 -8.99 0.41 25.68
C MET A 268 -8.89 -1.14 25.79
N PRO A 269 -8.21 -1.79 24.83
CA PRO A 269 -7.69 -1.26 23.56
C PRO A 269 -8.81 -0.85 22.60
N GLY A 270 -8.48 -0.01 21.61
CA GLY A 270 -9.46 0.40 20.58
C GLY A 270 -9.88 -0.75 19.68
N LEU A 271 -11.07 -0.64 19.08
CA LEU A 271 -11.67 -1.68 18.23
C LEU A 271 -10.86 -1.99 16.96
N PHE A 272 -10.01 -1.06 16.50
CA PHE A 272 -9.10 -1.25 15.36
C PHE A 272 -7.62 -1.25 15.79
N ALA A 273 -7.30 -1.68 17.01
CA ALA A 273 -5.92 -1.70 17.51
C ALA A 273 -4.98 -2.62 16.71
N ASP A 274 -5.51 -3.59 15.97
CA ASP A 274 -4.76 -4.55 15.16
C ASP A 274 -4.44 -4.08 13.72
N ARG A 275 -4.92 -2.87 13.35
CA ARG A 275 -4.78 -2.31 11.99
C ARG A 275 -4.94 -0.80 11.98
N GLN A 276 -4.58 -0.18 10.86
CA GLN A 276 -4.86 1.24 10.66
C GLN A 276 -6.37 1.47 10.56
N ALA A 277 -6.87 2.40 11.37
CA ALA A 277 -8.29 2.71 11.45
C ALA A 277 -8.84 3.28 10.13
N PRO A 278 -10.08 2.91 9.73
CA PRO A 278 -10.74 3.46 8.56
C PRO A 278 -11.22 4.91 8.81
N LEU A 279 -11.53 5.63 7.72
CA LEU A 279 -12.15 6.95 7.80
C LEU A 279 -13.50 6.88 8.54
N GLY A 280 -13.79 7.88 9.38
CA GLY A 280 -15.01 7.95 10.19
C GLY A 280 -14.95 7.20 11.52
N TYR A 281 -13.77 6.67 11.89
CA TYR A 281 -13.51 6.08 13.19
C TYR A 281 -12.44 6.89 13.93
N TRP A 282 -12.74 7.26 15.16
CA TRP A 282 -11.83 7.97 16.06
C TRP A 282 -11.64 7.18 17.34
N HIS A 283 -10.41 6.77 17.62
CA HIS A 283 -10.04 6.17 18.90
C HIS A 283 -9.54 7.27 19.85
N VAL A 284 -10.30 7.50 20.90
CA VAL A 284 -10.03 8.60 21.85
C VAL A 284 -9.63 8.08 23.24
N GLY A 285 -9.93 6.82 23.55
CA GLY A 285 -9.67 6.24 24.88
C GLY A 285 -10.28 7.09 26.00
N ASP A 286 -9.48 7.41 27.03
CA ASP A 286 -9.89 8.23 28.17
C ASP A 286 -9.57 9.74 28.00
N SER A 287 -9.22 10.21 26.79
CA SER A 287 -8.82 11.60 26.54
C SER A 287 -10.01 12.49 26.18
N ASP A 288 -10.39 13.41 27.07
CA ASP A 288 -11.44 14.38 26.79
C ASP A 288 -11.07 15.33 25.64
N GLN A 289 -9.78 15.66 25.46
CA GLN A 289 -9.33 16.49 24.34
C GLN A 289 -9.57 15.79 23.00
N LEU A 290 -9.11 14.54 22.85
CA LEU A 290 -9.33 13.76 21.63
C LEU A 290 -10.83 13.51 21.36
N LEU A 291 -11.62 13.35 22.43
CA LEU A 291 -13.07 13.22 22.31
C LEU A 291 -13.71 14.49 21.73
N LEU A 292 -13.32 15.68 22.21
CA LEU A 292 -13.82 16.95 21.67
C LEU A 292 -13.39 17.17 20.22
N GLU A 293 -12.14 16.85 19.88
CA GLU A 293 -11.64 16.89 18.49
C GLU A 293 -12.46 15.95 17.59
N ALA A 294 -12.65 14.69 18.00
CA ALA A 294 -13.47 13.71 17.27
C ALA A 294 -14.93 14.17 17.10
N MET A 295 -15.52 14.82 18.11
CA MET A 295 -16.88 15.35 18.01
C MET A 295 -16.98 16.49 16.98
N LEU A 296 -15.99 17.39 16.94
CA LEU A 296 -15.94 18.47 15.96
C LEU A 296 -15.79 17.92 14.54
N ASP A 297 -14.91 16.95 14.36
CA ASP A 297 -14.71 16.28 13.08
C ASP A 297 -15.97 15.52 12.63
N ALA A 298 -16.64 14.82 13.55
CA ALA A 298 -17.87 14.09 13.25
C ALA A 298 -18.99 15.02 12.73
N VAL A 299 -19.14 16.21 13.31
CA VAL A 299 -20.14 17.22 12.85
C VAL A 299 -19.83 17.69 11.42
N GLN A 300 -18.54 17.79 11.05
CA GLN A 300 -18.13 18.18 9.71
C GLN A 300 -18.21 17.02 8.71
N THR A 301 -18.33 15.78 9.20
CA THR A 301 -18.30 14.56 8.38
C THR A 301 -19.72 14.06 8.06
N VAL A 302 -20.64 14.98 7.73
CA VAL A 302 -22.02 14.69 7.28
C VAL A 302 -22.17 15.13 5.83
N GLY A 303 -22.72 14.26 4.99
CA GLY A 303 -22.94 14.53 3.56
C GLY A 303 -22.27 13.51 2.64
N GLU A 304 -21.94 13.93 1.44
CA GLU A 304 -21.22 13.15 0.46
C GLU A 304 -19.78 13.62 0.38
N PHE A 305 -18.84 12.66 0.44
CA PHE A 305 -17.40 12.92 0.37
C PHE A 305 -16.78 12.05 -0.71
N GLU A 306 -15.80 12.58 -1.40
CA GLU A 306 -15.08 11.87 -2.43
C GLU A 306 -13.59 11.76 -2.09
N LYS A 307 -13.01 10.63 -2.41
CA LYS A 307 -11.56 10.45 -2.42
C LYS A 307 -11.11 9.76 -3.71
N PRO A 308 -9.85 9.94 -4.13
CA PRO A 308 -9.31 9.23 -5.28
C PRO A 308 -9.36 7.72 -5.08
N LYS A 309 -9.60 6.97 -6.16
CA LYS A 309 -9.32 5.53 -6.19
C LYS A 309 -7.83 5.33 -6.41
N PHE A 310 -7.09 5.07 -5.36
CA PHE A 310 -5.63 5.08 -5.34
C PHE A 310 -4.93 3.95 -6.09
N PHE A 311 -5.64 2.95 -6.56
CA PHE A 311 -5.05 1.76 -7.17
C PHE A 311 -5.73 1.33 -8.46
N GLU A 312 -4.92 0.71 -9.33
CA GLU A 312 -5.36 -0.10 -10.45
C GLU A 312 -4.95 -1.55 -10.23
N TYR A 313 -5.82 -2.50 -10.59
CA TYR A 313 -5.54 -3.93 -10.42
C TYR A 313 -5.76 -4.70 -11.71
N LYS A 314 -4.71 -5.40 -12.15
CA LYS A 314 -4.69 -6.24 -13.34
C LYS A 314 -4.59 -7.72 -12.95
N SER A 315 -5.72 -8.38 -12.83
CA SER A 315 -5.81 -9.77 -12.33
C SER A 315 -5.06 -10.79 -13.19
N SER A 316 -4.90 -10.55 -14.51
CA SER A 316 -4.27 -11.50 -15.44
C SER A 316 -2.80 -11.81 -15.13
N ILE A 317 -2.08 -10.89 -14.48
CA ILE A 317 -0.68 -11.06 -14.10
C ILE A 317 -0.49 -11.22 -12.58
N CYS A 318 -1.59 -11.34 -11.83
CA CYS A 318 -1.52 -11.55 -10.39
C CYS A 318 -1.02 -12.96 -10.08
N ALA A 319 -0.13 -13.06 -9.10
CA ALA A 319 0.47 -14.32 -8.64
C ALA A 319 -0.13 -14.81 -7.32
N HIS A 320 -1.33 -14.33 -6.93
CA HIS A 320 -1.95 -14.65 -5.65
C HIS A 320 -2.31 -16.13 -5.55
N SER A 321 -3.12 -16.62 -6.47
CA SER A 321 -3.56 -18.01 -6.42
C SER A 321 -3.85 -18.56 -7.82
N ARG A 322 -3.67 -19.85 -8.01
CA ARG A 322 -4.12 -20.61 -9.18
C ARG A 322 -4.47 -22.04 -8.79
N SER A 323 -5.55 -22.57 -9.38
CA SER A 323 -6.00 -23.95 -9.13
C SER A 323 -6.17 -24.29 -7.65
N ASN A 324 -6.73 -23.35 -6.87
CA ASN A 324 -6.90 -23.44 -5.41
C ASN A 324 -5.60 -23.60 -4.61
N LYS A 325 -4.47 -23.16 -5.17
CA LYS A 325 -3.18 -23.08 -4.47
C LYS A 325 -2.78 -21.63 -4.30
N GLU A 326 -2.48 -21.25 -3.07
CA GLU A 326 -2.02 -19.90 -2.76
C GLU A 326 -0.53 -19.76 -3.05
N GLY A 327 -0.15 -18.63 -3.60
CA GLY A 327 1.23 -18.25 -3.88
C GLY A 327 1.59 -16.97 -3.16
N CYS A 328 1.49 -15.82 -3.85
CA CYS A 328 1.92 -14.52 -3.33
C CYS A 328 0.83 -13.82 -2.51
N ASN A 329 1.09 -13.53 -1.23
CA ASN A 329 0.23 -12.76 -0.34
C ASN A 329 0.81 -11.38 0.02
N SER A 330 1.93 -10.96 -0.58
CA SER A 330 2.68 -9.75 -0.17
C SER A 330 1.84 -8.49 -0.05
N CYS A 331 0.87 -8.26 -0.96
CA CYS A 331 0.00 -7.07 -0.90
C CYS A 331 -1.07 -7.17 0.19
N ILE A 332 -1.53 -8.38 0.53
CA ILE A 332 -2.47 -8.64 1.64
C ILE A 332 -1.76 -8.35 2.96
N ASP A 333 -0.56 -8.92 3.13
CA ASP A 333 0.24 -8.82 4.36
C ASP A 333 0.72 -7.37 4.60
N ALA A 334 1.05 -6.63 3.52
CA ALA A 334 1.49 -5.23 3.61
C ALA A 334 0.34 -4.23 3.79
N CYS A 335 -0.93 -4.64 3.72
CA CYS A 335 -2.05 -3.73 3.80
C CYS A 335 -2.42 -3.41 5.24
N SER A 336 -2.01 -2.25 5.74
CA SER A 336 -2.25 -1.79 7.12
C SER A 336 -3.74 -1.66 7.48
N THR A 337 -4.60 -1.36 6.50
CA THR A 337 -6.06 -1.22 6.70
C THR A 337 -6.84 -2.50 6.46
N LYS A 338 -6.17 -3.59 6.07
CA LYS A 338 -6.81 -4.84 5.63
C LYS A 338 -7.84 -4.66 4.51
N ALA A 339 -7.61 -3.64 3.65
CA ALA A 339 -8.45 -3.37 2.48
C ALA A 339 -8.34 -4.45 1.39
N ILE A 340 -7.31 -5.29 1.43
CA ILE A 340 -7.04 -6.33 0.44
C ILE A 340 -7.34 -7.68 1.05
N LYS A 341 -8.18 -8.47 0.36
CA LYS A 341 -8.55 -9.83 0.77
C LYS A 341 -8.35 -10.81 -0.37
N SER A 342 -8.15 -12.09 -0.04
CA SER A 342 -8.20 -13.17 -1.01
C SER A 342 -9.63 -13.35 -1.53
N ALA A 343 -9.79 -13.49 -2.85
CA ALA A 343 -11.05 -13.75 -3.53
C ALA A 343 -10.88 -14.94 -4.51
N GLY A 344 -10.43 -16.07 -3.98
CA GLY A 344 -10.12 -17.27 -4.75
C GLY A 344 -8.82 -17.10 -5.56
N GLU A 345 -8.90 -17.13 -6.90
CA GLU A 345 -7.69 -17.02 -7.75
C GLU A 345 -7.13 -15.58 -7.84
N LYS A 346 -7.79 -14.60 -7.29
CA LYS A 346 -7.41 -13.17 -7.35
C LYS A 346 -7.56 -12.53 -5.97
N ILE A 347 -7.06 -11.31 -5.86
CA ILE A 347 -7.33 -10.44 -4.73
C ILE A 347 -8.54 -9.55 -5.03
N GLU A 348 -9.23 -9.15 -3.99
CA GLU A 348 -10.22 -8.09 -4.00
C GLU A 348 -9.72 -6.95 -3.13
N VAL A 349 -9.88 -5.72 -3.62
CA VAL A 349 -9.47 -4.51 -2.89
C VAL A 349 -10.70 -3.67 -2.63
N ASN A 350 -11.03 -3.44 -1.36
CA ASN A 350 -12.09 -2.53 -0.98
C ASN A 350 -11.58 -1.08 -1.11
N PRO A 351 -12.10 -0.28 -2.07
CA PRO A 351 -11.61 1.07 -2.30
C PRO A 351 -11.97 2.03 -1.15
N HIS A 352 -13.03 1.78 -0.37
CA HIS A 352 -13.41 2.60 0.76
C HIS A 352 -12.44 2.43 1.95
N LEU A 353 -11.93 1.23 2.18
CA LEU A 353 -10.92 0.96 3.21
C LEU A 353 -9.51 1.40 2.80
N CYS A 354 -9.22 1.51 1.50
CA CYS A 354 -7.89 1.89 1.01
C CYS A 354 -7.57 3.35 1.36
N LEU A 355 -6.54 3.60 2.16
CA LEU A 355 -6.08 4.95 2.53
C LEU A 355 -5.02 5.53 1.57
N GLY A 356 -4.68 4.83 0.48
CA GLY A 356 -3.79 5.36 -0.53
C GLY A 356 -2.29 5.38 -0.17
N CYS A 357 -1.85 4.54 0.75
CA CYS A 357 -0.42 4.49 1.11
C CYS A 357 0.48 3.92 0.00
N GLY A 358 -0.03 3.05 -0.88
CA GLY A 358 0.73 2.46 -1.97
C GLY A 358 1.64 1.28 -1.60
N ALA A 359 1.71 0.86 -0.33
CA ALA A 359 2.55 -0.25 0.14
C ALA A 359 2.34 -1.54 -0.68
N CYS A 360 1.09 -1.88 -0.99
CA CYS A 360 0.74 -3.03 -1.82
C CYS A 360 1.37 -2.97 -3.22
N THR A 361 1.53 -1.76 -3.79
CA THR A 361 2.11 -1.59 -5.13
C THR A 361 3.63 -1.76 -5.11
N THR A 362 4.27 -1.35 -4.01
CA THR A 362 5.72 -1.46 -3.82
C THR A 362 6.14 -2.91 -3.65
N VAL A 363 5.43 -3.70 -2.84
CA VAL A 363 5.76 -5.11 -2.60
C VAL A 363 5.29 -6.04 -3.71
N CYS A 364 4.41 -5.61 -4.62
CA CYS A 364 3.91 -6.47 -5.70
C CYS A 364 5.03 -6.86 -6.68
N PRO A 365 5.40 -8.15 -6.80
CA PRO A 365 6.52 -8.56 -7.63
C PRO A 365 6.21 -8.53 -9.13
N THR A 366 4.93 -8.64 -9.50
CA THR A 366 4.48 -8.65 -10.89
C THR A 366 4.01 -7.28 -11.38
N GLY A 367 3.72 -6.34 -10.47
CA GLY A 367 3.05 -5.08 -10.81
C GLY A 367 1.57 -5.25 -11.18
N ALA A 368 0.92 -6.33 -10.69
CA ALA A 368 -0.51 -6.54 -10.88
C ALA A 368 -1.36 -5.47 -10.19
N ILE A 369 -0.91 -4.94 -9.06
CA ILE A 369 -1.49 -3.75 -8.44
C ILE A 369 -0.52 -2.59 -8.60
N GLN A 370 -1.02 -1.44 -9.02
CA GLN A 370 -0.25 -0.23 -9.31
C GLN A 370 -0.90 0.97 -8.62
N PHE A 371 -0.10 1.97 -8.28
CA PHE A 371 -0.58 3.22 -7.69
C PHE A 371 -1.14 4.12 -8.80
N ALA A 372 -2.40 4.53 -8.67
CA ALA A 372 -3.13 5.24 -9.73
C ALA A 372 -2.98 6.76 -9.63
N LEU A 373 -2.97 7.33 -8.40
CA LEU A 373 -2.98 8.78 -8.21
C LEU A 373 -1.72 9.46 -8.77
N SER A 374 -0.56 8.83 -8.62
CA SER A 374 0.69 9.27 -9.27
C SER A 374 1.40 8.08 -9.91
N PRO A 375 1.07 7.74 -11.16
CA PRO A 375 1.64 6.58 -11.83
C PRO A 375 3.16 6.62 -11.88
N ALA A 376 3.80 5.45 -11.70
CA ALA A 376 5.25 5.34 -11.67
C ALA A 376 5.94 5.87 -12.95
N THR A 377 5.24 5.85 -14.09
CA THR A 377 5.73 6.43 -15.35
C THR A 377 5.83 7.95 -15.28
N VAL A 378 4.84 8.62 -14.68
CA VAL A 378 4.85 10.08 -14.50
C VAL A 378 5.90 10.45 -13.47
N GLN A 379 5.84 9.85 -12.29
CA GLN A 379 6.79 10.08 -11.20
C GLN A 379 8.24 9.94 -11.64
N GLY A 380 8.54 8.85 -12.32
CA GLY A 380 9.92 8.58 -12.76
C GLY A 380 10.36 9.44 -13.93
N ARG A 381 9.45 9.86 -14.85
CA ARG A 381 9.77 10.84 -15.89
C ARG A 381 10.15 12.19 -15.26
N SER A 382 9.37 12.67 -14.29
CA SER A 382 9.64 13.92 -13.60
C SER A 382 10.95 13.86 -12.80
N ILE A 383 11.27 12.72 -12.16
CA ILE A 383 12.60 12.50 -11.53
C ILE A 383 13.73 12.56 -12.57
N LYS A 384 13.53 11.93 -13.74
CA LYS A 384 14.51 11.98 -14.86
C LYS A 384 14.73 13.41 -15.33
N SER A 385 13.66 14.20 -15.51
CA SER A 385 13.71 15.61 -15.89
C SER A 385 14.44 16.46 -14.86
N ALA A 386 14.15 16.24 -13.57
CA ALA A 386 14.82 16.90 -12.46
C ALA A 386 16.34 16.62 -12.47
N LEU A 387 16.74 15.38 -12.55
CA LEU A 387 18.16 15.00 -12.54
C LEU A 387 18.90 15.48 -13.79
N LYS A 388 18.24 15.47 -14.96
CA LYS A 388 18.79 16.08 -16.20
C LYS A 388 19.04 17.57 -16.02
N ALA A 389 18.05 18.30 -15.49
CA ALA A 389 18.18 19.74 -15.23
C ALA A 389 19.23 20.05 -14.17
N PHE A 390 19.32 19.26 -13.10
CA PHE A 390 20.34 19.37 -12.08
C PHE A 390 21.76 19.32 -12.67
N ARG A 391 22.04 18.31 -13.45
CA ARG A 391 23.35 18.10 -14.07
C ARG A 391 23.69 19.15 -15.13
N ALA A 392 22.70 19.58 -15.92
CA ALA A 392 22.88 20.63 -16.91
C ALA A 392 23.24 21.99 -16.29
N ASN A 393 22.89 22.21 -15.03
CA ASN A 393 23.21 23.42 -14.26
C ASN A 393 24.36 23.19 -13.26
N ALA A 394 25.32 22.32 -13.60
CA ALA A 394 26.54 22.05 -12.85
C ALA A 394 26.36 21.44 -11.44
N GLY A 395 25.24 20.79 -11.19
CA GLY A 395 25.02 20.00 -9.97
C GLY A 395 25.96 18.79 -9.92
N LYS A 396 26.56 18.52 -8.76
CA LYS A 396 27.60 17.49 -8.59
C LYS A 396 27.09 16.20 -8.00
N LYS A 397 26.54 16.26 -6.80
CA LYS A 397 26.03 15.10 -6.06
C LYS A 397 24.57 15.32 -5.72
N ALA A 398 23.69 14.53 -6.31
CA ALA A 398 22.25 14.60 -6.10
C ALA A 398 21.77 13.52 -5.12
N GLU A 399 21.09 13.92 -4.06
CA GLU A 399 20.30 13.03 -3.21
C GLU A 399 18.82 13.30 -3.42
N VAL A 400 18.12 12.32 -3.97
CA VAL A 400 16.66 12.35 -4.08
C VAL A 400 16.06 11.97 -2.72
N VAL A 401 15.31 12.89 -2.11
CA VAL A 401 14.68 12.71 -0.81
C VAL A 401 13.17 12.57 -1.02
N LEU A 402 12.68 11.36 -0.89
CA LEU A 402 11.26 11.01 -1.06
C LEU A 402 10.56 11.13 0.28
N HIS A 403 9.51 11.94 0.38
CA HIS A 403 8.83 12.21 1.65
C HIS A 403 7.30 12.30 1.48
N GLY A 404 6.54 12.01 2.55
CA GLY A 404 5.10 12.21 2.60
C GLY A 404 4.71 13.69 2.83
N PRO A 405 3.41 14.01 2.75
CA PRO A 405 2.90 15.38 2.92
C PRO A 405 2.86 15.82 4.40
N ASP A 406 3.08 14.92 5.33
CA ASP A 406 3.02 15.13 6.78
C ASP A 406 4.25 15.87 7.33
N LEU A 407 5.26 16.15 6.49
CA LEU A 407 6.38 16.99 6.88
C LEU A 407 6.00 18.49 6.85
N GLU A 408 6.31 19.18 7.94
CA GLU A 408 6.09 20.62 8.02
C GLU A 408 6.76 21.36 6.85
N HIS A 409 6.14 22.46 6.41
CA HIS A 409 6.58 23.25 5.28
C HIS A 409 8.06 23.68 5.31
N ASN A 410 8.64 23.87 6.49
CA ASN A 410 10.01 24.29 6.72
C ASN A 410 10.91 23.17 7.31
N TRP A 411 10.49 21.91 7.20
CA TRP A 411 11.15 20.76 7.81
C TRP A 411 12.65 20.68 7.46
N LEU A 412 13.01 20.98 6.22
CA LEU A 412 14.39 20.89 5.75
C LEU A 412 15.28 21.99 6.38
N GLU A 413 14.73 23.20 6.57
CA GLU A 413 15.42 24.28 7.27
C GLU A 413 15.60 23.94 8.76
N SER A 414 14.59 23.37 9.37
CA SER A 414 14.61 22.91 10.77
C SER A 414 15.63 21.79 10.97
N ALA A 415 15.65 20.81 10.08
CA ALA A 415 16.63 19.72 10.07
C ALA A 415 18.08 20.24 9.93
N LYS A 416 18.29 21.22 9.04
CA LYS A 416 19.60 21.87 8.88
C LYS A 416 20.06 22.61 10.14
N LYS A 417 19.14 23.28 10.84
CA LYS A 417 19.44 23.96 12.10
C LYS A 417 19.79 22.95 13.20
N ALA A 418 19.06 21.84 13.28
CA ALA A 418 19.32 20.76 14.23
C ALA A 418 20.68 20.08 14.02
N ALA A 419 21.11 19.93 12.76
CA ALA A 419 22.36 19.29 12.39
C ALA A 419 23.62 20.15 12.71
N LYS A 420 23.49 21.45 13.09
CA LYS A 420 24.62 22.30 13.45
C LYS A 420 25.23 21.86 14.78
N PRO A 421 26.48 21.40 14.84
CA PRO A 421 27.12 21.06 16.08
C PRO A 421 27.35 22.31 16.94
N ALA A 422 27.29 22.15 18.24
CA ALA A 422 27.56 23.21 19.22
C ALA A 422 28.99 23.82 19.09
N SER A 423 29.91 23.11 18.42
CA SER A 423 31.32 23.51 18.24
C SER A 423 31.62 24.27 16.91
N GLY A 424 30.62 24.55 16.08
CA GLY A 424 30.76 25.46 14.91
C GLY A 424 31.55 24.95 13.71
N LYS A 425 32.09 23.74 13.69
CA LYS A 425 32.95 23.19 12.61
C LYS A 425 32.64 21.73 12.27
N ALA A 426 31.39 21.33 12.05
CA ALA A 426 31.15 20.01 11.44
C ALA A 426 31.21 20.13 9.90
N ALA A 427 31.79 19.13 9.27
CA ALA A 427 31.66 18.93 7.85
C ALA A 427 30.16 18.69 7.55
N ILE A 428 29.58 19.52 6.70
CA ILE A 428 28.20 19.35 6.21
C ILE A 428 28.25 18.43 5.00
N SER A 429 27.24 17.61 4.81
CA SER A 429 27.06 16.78 3.62
C SER A 429 27.27 17.61 2.34
N ASP A 430 28.00 17.07 1.39
CA ASP A 430 28.23 17.67 0.08
C ASP A 430 27.18 17.29 -0.98
N PHE A 431 26.11 16.62 -0.57
CA PHE A 431 24.97 16.31 -1.42
C PHE A 431 24.03 17.50 -1.54
N SER A 432 23.58 17.77 -2.75
CA SER A 432 22.41 18.62 -2.99
C SER A 432 21.14 17.80 -2.79
N LEU A 433 20.28 18.26 -1.89
CA LEU A 433 19.04 17.57 -1.57
C LEU A 433 17.95 17.95 -2.58
N LEU A 434 17.35 16.96 -3.23
CA LEU A 434 16.21 17.11 -4.12
C LEU A 434 14.98 16.47 -3.45
N PRO A 435 14.29 17.19 -2.56
CA PRO A 435 13.09 16.67 -1.90
C PRO A 435 11.95 16.61 -2.90
N ILE A 436 11.29 15.47 -2.91
CA ILE A 436 10.14 15.14 -3.76
C ILE A 436 9.01 14.68 -2.85
N GLU A 437 7.93 15.45 -2.85
CA GLU A 437 6.74 15.11 -2.11
C GLU A 437 5.96 14.01 -2.82
N LEU A 438 5.57 13.01 -2.06
CA LEU A 438 4.78 11.86 -2.48
C LEU A 438 3.47 11.86 -1.70
N ASN A 439 2.47 11.17 -2.21
CA ASN A 439 1.23 10.92 -1.44
C ASN A 439 1.51 10.13 -0.13
N HIS A 440 2.53 9.27 -0.14
CA HIS A 440 3.01 8.49 1.00
C HIS A 440 4.37 7.89 0.65
N SER A 441 5.27 7.71 1.62
CA SER A 441 6.62 7.18 1.38
C SER A 441 6.63 5.80 0.72
N ALA A 442 5.58 4.99 0.97
CA ALA A 442 5.39 3.67 0.38
C ALA A 442 4.80 3.67 -1.04
N SER A 443 4.41 4.83 -1.61
CA SER A 443 3.79 4.88 -2.95
C SER A 443 4.76 4.63 -4.09
N VAL A 444 6.06 4.71 -3.83
CA VAL A 444 7.14 4.42 -4.79
C VAL A 444 8.05 3.31 -4.27
N GLY A 445 8.51 2.45 -5.15
CA GLY A 445 9.26 1.26 -4.79
C GLY A 445 10.60 1.09 -5.50
N PRO A 446 11.20 -0.09 -5.39
CA PRO A 446 12.52 -0.42 -5.94
C PRO A 446 12.70 -0.09 -7.42
N ASP A 447 11.65 -0.20 -8.22
CA ASP A 447 11.67 0.13 -9.64
C ASP A 447 11.94 1.61 -9.90
N LEU A 448 11.40 2.52 -9.06
CA LEU A 448 11.69 3.94 -9.14
C LEU A 448 12.98 4.34 -8.44
N TRP A 449 13.34 3.70 -7.31
CA TRP A 449 14.60 3.98 -6.62
C TRP A 449 15.81 3.66 -7.50
N LEU A 450 15.80 2.47 -8.12
CA LEU A 450 16.85 2.06 -9.06
C LEU A 450 16.82 2.89 -10.34
N SER A 451 15.65 3.30 -10.84
CA SER A 451 15.55 4.22 -11.98
C SER A 451 16.13 5.58 -11.65
N ALA A 452 15.89 6.15 -10.46
CA ALA A 452 16.50 7.40 -10.03
C ALA A 452 18.04 7.31 -10.01
N LEU A 453 18.60 6.21 -9.50
CA LEU A 453 20.04 5.95 -9.54
C LEU A 453 20.55 5.81 -10.98
N ALA A 454 19.81 5.13 -11.86
CA ALA A 454 20.15 4.99 -13.27
C ALA A 454 20.08 6.33 -14.02
N PHE A 455 19.18 7.24 -13.64
CA PHE A 455 19.08 8.60 -14.19
C PHE A 455 20.11 9.56 -13.60
N GLY A 456 20.92 9.08 -12.65
CA GLY A 456 22.08 9.80 -12.14
C GLY A 456 21.91 10.40 -10.75
N ALA A 457 20.94 9.99 -9.96
CA ALA A 457 20.98 10.24 -8.53
C ALA A 457 22.16 9.50 -7.89
N ASP A 458 22.81 10.14 -6.94
CA ASP A 458 23.92 9.52 -6.21
C ASP A 458 23.43 8.76 -4.97
N ARG A 459 22.28 9.16 -4.43
CA ARG A 459 21.62 8.53 -3.30
C ARG A 459 20.09 8.75 -3.38
N VAL A 460 19.35 7.80 -2.88
CA VAL A 460 17.89 7.90 -2.65
C VAL A 460 17.63 7.72 -1.16
N THR A 461 16.99 8.69 -0.56
CA THR A 461 16.57 8.65 0.84
C THR A 461 15.05 8.65 0.92
N ILE A 462 14.49 7.73 1.68
CA ILE A 462 13.06 7.63 1.95
C ILE A 462 12.84 8.15 3.36
N MET A 463 12.08 9.25 3.48
CA MET A 463 11.70 9.81 4.77
C MET A 463 10.39 9.18 5.23
N GLN A 464 10.39 8.59 6.41
CA GLN A 464 9.26 7.87 6.96
C GLN A 464 8.76 8.54 8.25
N SER A 465 7.46 8.83 8.34
CA SER A 465 6.85 9.32 9.57
C SER A 465 6.71 8.21 10.62
N ALA A 466 6.40 8.57 11.87
CA ALA A 466 6.19 7.59 12.94
C ALA A 466 4.96 6.69 12.64
N VAL A 467 3.91 7.27 12.05
CA VAL A 467 2.70 6.53 11.66
C VAL A 467 3.00 5.55 10.53
N GLU A 468 3.70 6.00 9.49
CA GLU A 468 4.13 5.14 8.38
C GLU A 468 5.04 4.01 8.85
N ALA A 469 5.98 4.29 9.77
CA ALA A 469 6.91 3.31 10.30
C ALA A 469 6.23 2.16 11.02
N SER A 470 5.16 2.43 11.77
CA SER A 470 4.40 1.40 12.50
C SER A 470 3.66 0.41 11.58
N HIS A 471 3.28 0.84 10.39
CA HIS A 471 2.46 0.04 9.46
C HIS A 471 3.22 -0.52 8.27
N TYR A 472 4.31 0.13 7.85
CA TYR A 472 5.03 -0.22 6.63
C TYR A 472 6.56 -0.38 6.83
N GLY A 473 7.08 -0.12 8.00
CA GLY A 473 8.53 -0.10 8.25
C GLY A 473 9.24 -1.41 7.89
N GLU A 474 8.69 -2.54 8.28
CA GLU A 474 9.26 -3.85 8.04
C GLU A 474 9.25 -4.25 6.54
N PRO A 475 8.13 -4.14 5.80
CA PRO A 475 8.12 -4.31 4.36
C PRO A 475 9.08 -3.37 3.61
N LEU A 476 9.17 -2.10 4.01
CA LEU A 476 10.08 -1.13 3.42
C LEU A 476 11.55 -1.54 3.63
N ALA A 477 11.91 -1.90 4.85
CA ALA A 477 13.26 -2.34 5.19
C ALA A 477 13.68 -3.58 4.36
N ALA A 478 12.76 -4.53 4.14
CA ALA A 478 13.00 -5.69 3.31
C ALA A 478 13.26 -5.31 1.84
N GLN A 479 12.50 -4.34 1.29
CA GLN A 479 12.71 -3.86 -0.08
C GLN A 479 14.05 -3.11 -0.21
N VAL A 480 14.38 -2.22 0.72
CA VAL A 480 15.67 -1.52 0.74
C VAL A 480 16.83 -2.50 0.94
N GLY A 481 16.62 -3.54 1.74
CA GLY A 481 17.61 -4.58 2.01
C GLY A 481 18.08 -5.28 0.73
N TRP A 482 17.17 -5.80 -0.08
CA TRP A 482 17.55 -6.50 -1.31
C TRP A 482 18.11 -5.54 -2.39
N VAL A 483 17.60 -4.31 -2.47
CA VAL A 483 18.14 -3.29 -3.41
C VAL A 483 19.59 -3.01 -3.07
N ASN A 484 19.90 -2.76 -1.80
CA ASN A 484 21.28 -2.50 -1.40
C ASN A 484 22.19 -3.73 -1.53
N ALA A 485 21.69 -4.94 -1.28
CA ALA A 485 22.45 -6.16 -1.53
C ALA A 485 22.84 -6.29 -3.01
N LEU A 486 21.93 -5.97 -3.93
CA LEU A 486 22.23 -5.89 -5.36
C LEU A 486 23.29 -4.83 -5.66
N LEU A 487 23.12 -3.60 -5.16
CA LEU A 487 24.03 -2.49 -5.41
C LEU A 487 25.44 -2.80 -4.89
N GLU A 488 25.56 -3.37 -3.71
CA GLU A 488 26.86 -3.82 -3.14
C GLU A 488 27.50 -4.92 -4.00
N ALA A 489 26.74 -5.89 -4.44
CA ALA A 489 27.24 -7.00 -5.26
C ALA A 489 27.79 -6.51 -6.63
N ILE A 490 27.23 -5.44 -7.19
CA ILE A 490 27.72 -4.82 -8.41
C ILE A 490 28.74 -3.69 -8.17
N GLY A 491 29.18 -3.47 -6.92
CA GLY A 491 30.23 -2.52 -6.56
C GLY A 491 29.81 -1.05 -6.47
N LEU A 492 28.49 -0.79 -6.39
CA LEU A 492 27.96 0.58 -6.31
C LEU A 492 27.74 1.10 -4.89
N GLN A 493 28.09 0.34 -3.86
CA GLN A 493 27.82 0.63 -2.45
C GLN A 493 26.31 0.75 -2.14
N ARG A 494 25.96 0.94 -0.86
CA ARG A 494 24.57 1.15 -0.42
C ARG A 494 24.15 2.58 -0.73
N ARG A 495 23.18 2.75 -1.62
CA ARG A 495 22.73 4.09 -2.09
C ARG A 495 21.27 4.36 -1.78
N VAL A 496 20.54 3.41 -1.22
CA VAL A 496 19.15 3.60 -0.79
C VAL A 496 19.12 3.50 0.73
N ARG A 497 18.54 4.51 1.40
CA ARG A 497 18.39 4.53 2.86
C ARG A 497 17.00 4.96 3.28
N VAL A 498 16.60 4.54 4.48
CA VAL A 498 15.40 5.03 5.17
C VAL A 498 15.85 5.90 6.33
N LEU A 499 15.22 7.03 6.51
CA LEU A 499 15.34 7.90 7.67
C LEU A 499 13.94 8.16 8.24
N HIS A 500 13.83 8.22 9.56
CA HIS A 500 12.60 8.65 10.21
C HIS A 500 12.60 10.18 10.36
N VAL A 501 11.41 10.77 10.44
CA VAL A 501 11.24 12.22 10.61
C VAL A 501 12.03 12.77 11.82
N GLY A 502 12.17 11.98 12.91
CA GLY A 502 13.03 12.33 14.04
C GLY A 502 14.55 12.28 13.77
N GLN A 503 14.98 11.84 12.58
CA GLN A 503 16.39 11.67 12.16
C GLN A 503 16.76 12.57 10.97
N THR A 504 16.00 13.63 10.75
CA THR A 504 16.21 14.54 9.60
C THR A 504 17.58 15.22 9.60
N ASP A 505 18.21 15.38 10.76
CA ASP A 505 19.59 15.86 10.94
C ASP A 505 20.63 14.99 10.22
N GLN A 506 20.35 13.67 10.08
CA GLN A 506 21.22 12.72 9.37
C GLN A 506 21.30 12.99 7.85
N LEU A 507 20.38 13.77 7.28
CA LEU A 507 20.51 14.25 5.89
C LEU A 507 21.75 15.13 5.70
N PHE A 508 22.17 15.80 6.76
CA PHE A 508 23.30 16.73 6.75
C PHE A 508 24.59 16.11 7.31
N ALA A 509 24.55 14.86 7.74
CA ALA A 509 25.71 14.17 8.25
C ALA A 509 26.77 13.98 7.13
N PRO A 510 28.07 14.11 7.43
CA PRO A 510 29.13 13.75 6.50
C PRO A 510 28.96 12.33 5.99
N SER A 511 29.28 12.11 4.73
CA SER A 511 29.18 10.80 4.11
C SER A 511 30.41 10.47 3.28
N ASP A 512 30.96 9.28 3.49
CA ASP A 512 32.08 8.76 2.67
C ASP A 512 31.62 8.28 1.27
N LEU A 513 30.30 8.33 1.00
CA LEU A 513 29.74 7.94 -0.27
C LEU A 513 30.21 8.89 -1.38
N GLN A 514 30.96 8.35 -2.31
CA GLN A 514 31.40 9.10 -3.48
C GLN A 514 30.25 9.23 -4.50
N ALA A 515 30.37 10.24 -5.39
CA ALA A 515 29.48 10.32 -6.54
C ALA A 515 29.44 8.98 -7.26
N SER A 516 28.26 8.55 -7.71
CA SER A 516 28.07 7.26 -8.36
C SER A 516 28.93 7.16 -9.63
N GLY A 517 29.05 8.28 -10.33
CA GLY A 517 29.65 8.36 -11.64
C GLY A 517 28.83 7.63 -12.72
N VAL A 518 27.66 7.15 -12.37
CA VAL A 518 26.74 6.51 -13.33
C VAL A 518 26.33 7.53 -14.38
N ALA A 519 26.56 7.21 -15.65
CA ALA A 519 26.08 8.04 -16.76
C ALA A 519 24.53 7.96 -16.78
N PRO A 520 23.83 9.09 -16.92
CA PRO A 520 22.38 9.08 -16.95
C PRO A 520 21.81 8.18 -18.06
N ALA A 521 20.91 7.31 -17.68
CA ALA A 521 20.21 6.42 -18.62
C ALA A 521 19.29 7.21 -19.57
N SER A 522 19.17 6.74 -20.79
CA SER A 522 18.31 7.33 -21.83
C SER A 522 16.94 6.66 -21.93
N PHE A 523 16.72 5.48 -21.33
CA PHE A 523 15.47 4.74 -21.47
C PHE A 523 14.26 5.51 -20.94
N GLU A 524 13.10 5.27 -21.58
CA GLU A 524 11.81 5.75 -21.09
C GLU A 524 11.17 4.72 -20.15
N LEU A 525 10.37 5.23 -19.21
CA LEU A 525 9.74 4.38 -18.20
C LEU A 525 8.55 3.62 -18.77
N SER A 526 8.62 2.30 -18.74
CA SER A 526 7.54 1.41 -19.12
C SER A 526 6.39 1.45 -18.10
N SER A 527 5.14 1.26 -18.56
CA SER A 527 4.00 1.02 -17.66
C SER A 527 4.12 -0.33 -16.90
N ASN A 528 4.93 -1.25 -17.41
CA ASN A 528 5.19 -2.52 -16.75
C ASN A 528 6.29 -2.38 -15.68
N LYS A 529 5.94 -2.65 -14.41
CA LYS A 529 6.87 -2.55 -13.27
C LYS A 529 8.12 -3.40 -13.45
N ARG A 530 7.97 -4.64 -13.94
CA ARG A 530 9.10 -5.55 -14.14
C ARG A 530 10.07 -5.00 -15.17
N THR A 531 9.57 -4.48 -16.29
CA THR A 531 10.39 -3.88 -17.35
C THR A 531 11.14 -2.65 -16.85
N ARG A 532 10.49 -1.78 -16.04
CA ARG A 532 11.19 -0.62 -15.42
C ARG A 532 12.36 -1.09 -14.56
N LEU A 533 12.09 -2.06 -13.69
CA LEU A 533 13.10 -2.62 -12.80
C LEU A 533 14.27 -3.22 -13.58
N GLU A 534 13.97 -3.95 -14.64
CA GLU A 534 14.97 -4.56 -15.51
C GLU A 534 15.84 -3.52 -16.23
N PHE A 535 15.26 -2.49 -16.80
CA PHE A 535 16.02 -1.44 -17.48
C PHE A 535 16.97 -0.72 -16.53
N ALA A 536 16.48 -0.41 -15.32
CA ALA A 536 17.33 0.22 -14.30
C ALA A 536 18.51 -0.67 -13.88
N ILE A 537 18.24 -1.94 -13.62
CA ILE A 537 19.27 -2.93 -13.22
C ILE A 537 20.27 -3.12 -14.36
N ASP A 538 19.80 -3.36 -15.59
CA ASP A 538 20.69 -3.60 -16.74
C ASP A 538 21.63 -2.40 -16.97
N HIS A 539 21.13 -1.15 -16.88
CA HIS A 539 21.94 0.05 -17.00
C HIS A 539 23.00 0.18 -15.90
N LEU A 540 22.61 -0.07 -14.64
CA LEU A 540 23.55 0.00 -13.49
C LEU A 540 24.61 -1.10 -13.57
N VAL A 541 24.24 -2.29 -14.01
CA VAL A 541 25.17 -3.40 -14.21
C VAL A 541 26.12 -3.12 -15.37
N GLU A 542 25.65 -2.64 -16.51
CA GLU A 542 26.49 -2.24 -17.65
C GLU A 542 27.54 -1.23 -17.22
N TYR A 543 27.13 -0.19 -16.48
CA TYR A 543 28.06 0.79 -15.93
C TYR A 543 29.11 0.15 -15.00
N ALA A 544 28.67 -0.73 -14.08
CA ALA A 544 29.56 -1.41 -13.16
C ALA A 544 30.56 -2.32 -13.88
N GLN A 545 30.14 -3.02 -14.92
CA GLN A 545 31.01 -3.85 -15.77
C GLN A 545 32.06 -3.00 -16.50
N LEU A 546 31.67 -1.86 -17.06
CA LEU A 546 32.59 -0.95 -17.75
C LEU A 546 33.63 -0.34 -16.80
N LYS A 547 33.21 0.04 -15.58
CA LYS A 547 34.09 0.65 -14.56
C LYS A 547 35.04 -0.35 -13.93
N ALA A 548 34.52 -1.51 -13.52
CA ALA A 548 35.28 -2.52 -12.80
C ALA A 548 35.96 -3.55 -13.71
N LYS A 549 35.63 -3.59 -15.00
CA LYS A 549 36.08 -4.62 -15.98
C LYS A 549 35.80 -6.05 -15.51
N VAL A 550 34.74 -6.24 -14.74
CA VAL A 550 34.31 -7.53 -14.19
C VAL A 550 33.11 -8.03 -14.98
N SER A 551 33.11 -9.33 -15.30
CA SER A 551 31.92 -10.01 -15.85
C SER A 551 31.16 -10.70 -14.71
N PHE A 552 29.87 -10.50 -14.62
CA PHE A 552 28.99 -11.17 -13.66
C PHE A 552 28.46 -12.47 -14.31
N ALA A 553 29.31 -13.49 -14.33
CA ALA A 553 28.95 -14.82 -14.89
C ALA A 553 28.11 -15.66 -13.90
N GLU A 554 28.35 -15.47 -12.61
CA GLU A 554 27.65 -16.19 -11.55
C GLU A 554 26.43 -15.40 -11.05
N PRO A 555 25.36 -16.10 -10.61
CA PRO A 555 24.20 -15.45 -10.01
C PRO A 555 24.55 -14.70 -8.72
N ILE A 556 23.99 -13.52 -8.55
CA ILE A 556 24.08 -12.74 -7.31
C ILE A 556 23.03 -13.28 -6.33
N ALA A 557 23.45 -13.79 -5.18
CA ALA A 557 22.55 -14.19 -4.12
C ALA A 557 21.80 -12.97 -3.54
N LEU A 558 20.49 -13.06 -3.38
CA LEU A 558 19.63 -11.98 -2.89
C LEU A 558 18.83 -12.42 -1.66
N PRO A 559 18.41 -11.48 -0.80
CA PRO A 559 17.44 -11.73 0.26
C PRO A 559 16.10 -12.27 -0.26
N ALA A 560 15.37 -12.99 0.58
CA ALA A 560 14.09 -13.64 0.23
C ALA A 560 13.01 -12.67 -0.29
N ALA A 561 13.08 -11.39 0.11
CA ALA A 561 12.15 -10.35 -0.36
C ALA A 561 12.39 -9.91 -1.82
N ALA A 562 13.48 -10.33 -2.45
CA ALA A 562 13.80 -9.96 -3.82
C ALA A 562 12.84 -10.65 -4.81
N PRO A 563 12.29 -9.91 -5.80
CA PRO A 563 11.40 -10.49 -6.79
C PRO A 563 12.16 -11.15 -7.96
N PHE A 564 13.29 -11.78 -7.66
CA PHE A 564 14.17 -12.44 -8.63
C PHE A 564 14.68 -13.76 -8.07
N GLY A 565 14.79 -14.77 -8.91
CA GLY A 565 15.42 -16.01 -8.48
C GLY A 565 15.30 -17.16 -9.46
N ALA A 566 15.98 -18.21 -9.10
CA ALA A 566 15.93 -19.49 -9.78
C ALA A 566 14.88 -20.42 -9.17
N VAL A 567 14.56 -21.45 -9.94
CA VAL A 567 13.83 -22.63 -9.49
C VAL A 567 14.74 -23.82 -9.62
N LEU A 568 14.93 -24.54 -8.53
CA LEU A 568 15.60 -25.83 -8.52
C LEU A 568 14.57 -26.96 -8.60
N VAL A 569 14.87 -27.98 -9.40
CA VAL A 569 14.01 -29.13 -9.57
C VAL A 569 14.77 -30.40 -9.15
N ASN A 570 14.20 -31.13 -8.20
CA ASN A 570 14.67 -32.48 -7.90
C ASN A 570 14.20 -33.39 -9.04
N LYS A 571 15.16 -33.81 -9.90
CA LYS A 571 14.88 -34.58 -11.10
C LYS A 571 14.31 -35.96 -10.80
N ASP A 572 14.72 -36.58 -9.69
CA ASP A 572 14.26 -37.90 -9.28
C ASP A 572 12.81 -37.92 -8.81
N LYS A 573 12.36 -36.80 -8.22
CA LYS A 573 10.96 -36.63 -7.81
C LYS A 573 10.08 -36.12 -8.92
N CYS A 574 10.60 -35.31 -9.84
CA CYS A 574 9.82 -34.61 -10.86
C CYS A 574 9.30 -35.59 -11.94
N THR A 575 8.00 -35.77 -11.99
CA THR A 575 7.31 -36.62 -12.97
C THR A 575 7.05 -35.94 -14.32
N LEU A 576 7.45 -34.66 -14.49
CA LEU A 576 7.14 -33.82 -15.66
C LEU A 576 5.63 -33.71 -15.95
N CYS A 577 4.81 -33.62 -14.90
CA CYS A 577 3.34 -33.47 -15.03
C CYS A 577 2.90 -32.09 -15.54
N MET A 578 3.81 -31.11 -15.65
CA MET A 578 3.62 -29.75 -16.16
C MET A 578 2.64 -28.87 -15.34
N SER A 579 2.18 -29.31 -14.16
CA SER A 579 1.30 -28.47 -13.30
C SER A 579 1.95 -27.13 -12.93
N CYS A 580 3.27 -27.10 -12.75
CA CYS A 580 4.02 -25.88 -12.44
C CYS A 580 4.07 -24.87 -13.61
N THR A 581 3.99 -25.32 -14.86
CA THR A 581 3.97 -24.43 -16.03
C THR A 581 2.62 -23.71 -16.16
N SER A 582 1.51 -24.44 -15.97
CA SER A 582 0.16 -23.86 -15.99
C SER A 582 -0.10 -22.92 -14.79
N ALA A 583 0.56 -23.17 -13.66
CA ALA A 583 0.45 -22.31 -12.47
C ALA A 583 1.30 -21.02 -12.58
N CYS A 584 2.30 -20.96 -13.45
CA CYS A 584 3.24 -19.83 -13.52
C CYS A 584 2.63 -18.58 -14.17
N PRO A 585 2.33 -17.49 -13.43
CA PRO A 585 1.70 -16.30 -13.98
C PRO A 585 2.64 -15.47 -14.87
N ALA A 586 3.94 -15.62 -14.68
CA ALA A 586 4.99 -14.88 -15.38
C ALA A 586 5.60 -15.66 -16.56
N SER A 587 5.08 -16.83 -16.89
CA SER A 587 5.61 -17.70 -17.94
C SER A 587 7.12 -17.95 -17.81
N ALA A 588 7.61 -18.04 -16.56
CA ALA A 588 8.99 -18.37 -16.29
C ALA A 588 9.24 -19.88 -16.48
N LEU A 589 8.28 -20.73 -16.11
CA LEU A 589 8.27 -22.16 -16.37
C LEU A 589 7.45 -22.45 -17.63
N ILE A 590 8.03 -23.20 -18.57
CA ILE A 590 7.47 -23.49 -19.87
C ILE A 590 7.65 -24.96 -20.18
N ASP A 591 6.65 -25.58 -20.80
CA ASP A 591 6.74 -26.90 -21.38
C ASP A 591 7.42 -26.88 -22.77
N ASN A 592 7.68 -28.06 -23.28
CA ASN A 592 8.09 -28.25 -24.67
C ASN A 592 7.03 -29.11 -25.37
N PRO A 593 6.34 -28.60 -26.41
CA PRO A 593 5.30 -29.35 -27.11
C PRO A 593 5.80 -30.60 -27.83
N GLU A 594 7.10 -30.63 -28.20
CA GLU A 594 7.69 -31.72 -29.00
C GLU A 594 8.20 -32.85 -28.16
N MET A 595 8.60 -32.58 -26.90
CA MET A 595 9.17 -33.58 -26.03
C MET A 595 8.90 -33.27 -24.54
N PRO A 596 8.84 -34.30 -23.67
CA PRO A 596 8.65 -34.08 -22.22
C PRO A 596 9.83 -33.36 -21.60
N GLN A 597 9.76 -32.03 -21.53
CA GLN A 597 10.85 -31.20 -21.08
C GLN A 597 10.31 -29.97 -20.33
N LEU A 598 10.74 -29.78 -19.11
CA LEU A 598 10.48 -28.58 -18.31
C LEU A 598 11.58 -27.56 -18.52
N ARG A 599 11.24 -26.39 -19.06
CA ARG A 599 12.17 -25.30 -19.34
C ARG A 599 11.88 -24.10 -18.45
N PHE A 600 12.90 -23.26 -18.25
CA PHE A 600 12.84 -22.11 -17.36
C PHE A 600 13.57 -20.92 -17.94
N ILE A 601 12.92 -19.73 -17.84
CA ILE A 601 13.51 -18.42 -18.12
C ILE A 601 13.64 -17.70 -16.79
N GLU A 602 14.85 -17.57 -16.26
CA GLU A 602 15.08 -17.01 -14.93
C GLU A 602 14.65 -15.55 -14.81
N ARG A 603 14.88 -14.76 -15.86
CA ARG A 603 14.48 -13.34 -15.91
C ARG A 603 12.99 -13.12 -15.67
N ASN A 604 12.14 -14.06 -16.04
CA ASN A 604 10.69 -13.95 -15.87
C ASN A 604 10.23 -14.33 -14.45
N CYS A 605 11.06 -15.05 -13.69
CA CYS A 605 10.66 -15.54 -12.36
C CYS A 605 10.47 -14.38 -11.37
N VAL A 606 9.34 -14.40 -10.67
CA VAL A 606 8.96 -13.40 -9.66
C VAL A 606 8.95 -13.94 -8.24
N GLN A 607 9.48 -15.15 -8.03
CA GLN A 607 9.60 -15.82 -6.72
C GLN A 607 8.27 -15.94 -5.95
N CYS A 608 7.14 -16.12 -6.65
CA CYS A 608 5.81 -16.12 -6.05
C CYS A 608 5.41 -17.41 -5.31
N GLY A 609 6.16 -18.50 -5.47
CA GLY A 609 5.89 -19.76 -4.79
C GLY A 609 4.86 -20.70 -5.45
N LEU A 610 4.01 -20.23 -6.37
CA LEU A 610 2.94 -21.04 -6.98
C LEU A 610 3.40 -22.38 -7.56
N CYS A 611 4.58 -22.43 -8.18
CA CYS A 611 5.13 -23.67 -8.73
C CYS A 611 5.50 -24.69 -7.64
N VAL A 612 5.89 -24.22 -6.45
CA VAL A 612 6.20 -25.07 -5.29
C VAL A 612 4.91 -25.64 -4.73
N GLU A 613 3.93 -24.79 -4.45
CA GLU A 613 2.64 -25.18 -3.87
C GLU A 613 1.80 -26.09 -4.80
N THR A 614 1.95 -25.92 -6.11
CA THR A 614 1.22 -26.72 -7.11
C THR A 614 1.89 -28.06 -7.38
N CYS A 615 3.16 -28.25 -7.00
CA CYS A 615 3.89 -29.47 -7.32
C CYS A 615 3.41 -30.67 -6.48
N PRO A 616 2.76 -31.68 -7.07
CA PRO A 616 2.25 -32.82 -6.30
C PRO A 616 3.35 -33.73 -5.73
N GLU A 617 4.56 -33.64 -6.30
CA GLU A 617 5.71 -34.47 -5.91
C GLU A 617 6.70 -33.72 -4.99
N ASN A 618 6.39 -32.46 -4.60
CA ASN A 618 7.29 -31.61 -3.81
C ASN A 618 8.72 -31.58 -4.39
N ALA A 619 8.80 -31.45 -5.72
CA ALA A 619 10.07 -31.50 -6.46
C ALA A 619 10.68 -30.12 -6.71
N MET A 620 10.03 -29.03 -6.29
CA MET A 620 10.41 -27.65 -6.62
C MET A 620 10.92 -26.91 -5.39
N GLN A 621 11.96 -26.07 -5.58
CA GLN A 621 12.48 -25.17 -4.57
C GLN A 621 12.83 -23.82 -5.20
N LEU A 622 12.51 -22.73 -4.49
CA LEU A 622 12.89 -21.37 -4.88
C LEU A 622 14.28 -21.02 -4.33
N VAL A 623 15.06 -20.29 -5.14
CA VAL A 623 16.35 -19.74 -4.72
C VAL A 623 16.37 -18.25 -5.08
N PRO A 624 16.30 -17.33 -4.10
CA PRO A 624 16.41 -15.90 -4.34
C PRO A 624 17.79 -15.54 -4.86
N GLN A 625 17.87 -15.12 -6.12
CA GLN A 625 19.11 -14.72 -6.79
C GLN A 625 18.81 -13.86 -8.02
N LEU A 626 19.83 -13.21 -8.56
CA LEU A 626 19.74 -12.51 -9.83
C LEU A 626 20.85 -13.02 -10.76
N LEU A 627 20.46 -13.69 -11.82
CA LEU A 627 21.33 -14.00 -12.93
C LEU A 627 21.33 -12.81 -13.92
N LEU A 628 22.53 -12.34 -14.27
CA LEU A 628 22.72 -11.20 -15.16
C LEU A 628 23.08 -11.65 -16.58
N GLY A 629 22.91 -10.74 -17.54
CA GLY A 629 23.26 -10.97 -18.93
C GLY A 629 22.31 -11.85 -19.73
N PRO A 630 22.73 -12.30 -20.93
CA PRO A 630 21.89 -13.06 -21.86
C PRO A 630 21.36 -14.38 -21.30
N ALA A 631 22.17 -15.09 -20.50
CA ALA A 631 21.81 -16.38 -19.91
C ALA A 631 20.51 -16.33 -19.07
N ALA A 632 20.20 -15.17 -18.47
CA ALA A 632 18.96 -14.97 -17.71
C ALA A 632 17.69 -15.04 -18.58
N ARG A 633 17.81 -14.73 -19.86
CA ARG A 633 16.72 -14.71 -20.85
C ARG A 633 16.63 -15.99 -21.67
N GLU A 634 17.62 -16.86 -21.58
CA GLU A 634 17.65 -18.14 -22.27
C GLU A 634 16.73 -19.18 -21.63
N LYS A 635 16.14 -20.02 -22.49
CA LYS A 635 15.33 -21.16 -22.06
C LYS A 635 16.23 -22.30 -21.64
N ARG A 636 16.55 -22.41 -20.34
CA ARG A 636 17.32 -23.56 -19.86
C ARG A 636 16.41 -24.73 -19.47
N VAL A 637 16.88 -25.95 -19.73
CA VAL A 637 16.19 -27.19 -19.36
C VAL A 637 16.42 -27.48 -17.89
N LEU A 638 15.35 -27.58 -17.11
CA LEU A 638 15.40 -27.99 -15.70
C LEU A 638 15.29 -29.50 -15.54
N ASN A 639 14.41 -30.12 -16.32
CA ASN A 639 14.24 -31.57 -16.34
C ASN A 639 13.70 -32.04 -17.70
N GLU A 640 14.07 -33.23 -18.11
CA GLU A 640 13.60 -33.86 -19.34
C GLU A 640 13.51 -35.39 -19.18
N SER A 641 12.67 -36.03 -19.96
CA SER A 641 12.50 -37.49 -19.94
C SER A 641 12.13 -37.98 -21.35
N GLN A 642 12.34 -39.27 -21.57
CA GLN A 642 11.86 -39.92 -22.76
C GLN A 642 10.31 -40.00 -22.74
N PRO A 643 9.65 -39.83 -23.91
CA PRO A 643 8.22 -40.08 -24.00
C PRO A 643 7.90 -41.55 -23.77
N PHE A 644 6.80 -41.83 -23.10
CA PHE A 644 6.28 -43.18 -23.01
C PHE A 644 5.36 -43.47 -24.19
N HIS A 645 5.53 -44.63 -24.82
CA HIS A 645 4.70 -45.02 -25.95
C HIS A 645 3.62 -46.00 -25.52
N CYS A 646 2.42 -45.75 -26.02
CA CYS A 646 1.24 -46.57 -25.74
C CYS A 646 1.54 -48.04 -26.17
N ILE A 647 1.30 -48.96 -25.24
CA ILE A 647 1.57 -50.40 -25.52
C ILE A 647 0.62 -50.98 -26.56
N SER A 648 -0.50 -50.30 -26.88
CA SER A 648 -1.50 -50.74 -27.86
C SER A 648 -1.26 -50.15 -29.27
N CYS A 649 -1.12 -48.82 -29.38
CA CYS A 649 -1.03 -48.14 -30.68
C CYS A 649 0.32 -47.47 -30.97
N GLY A 650 1.31 -47.52 -30.06
CA GLY A 650 2.61 -46.92 -30.24
C GLY A 650 2.66 -45.38 -30.13
N LYS A 651 1.52 -44.67 -29.99
CA LYS A 651 1.47 -43.23 -29.87
C LYS A 651 2.18 -42.79 -28.59
N ALA A 652 3.01 -41.76 -28.68
CA ALA A 652 3.65 -41.16 -27.53
C ALA A 652 2.59 -40.45 -26.63
N PHE A 653 2.61 -40.74 -25.33
CA PHE A 653 1.75 -40.09 -24.34
C PHE A 653 2.42 -40.12 -22.96
N GLY A 654 2.44 -38.98 -22.26
CA GLY A 654 3.07 -38.85 -20.94
C GLY A 654 4.60 -39.11 -20.98
N THR A 655 5.20 -39.21 -19.81
CA THR A 655 6.63 -39.49 -19.62
C THR A 655 6.85 -40.86 -19.06
N LYS A 656 7.98 -41.47 -19.37
CA LYS A 656 8.33 -42.82 -18.84
C LYS A 656 8.28 -42.79 -17.30
N HIS A 657 8.88 -41.80 -16.67
CA HIS A 657 8.90 -41.64 -15.21
C HIS A 657 7.51 -41.50 -14.60
N MET A 658 6.62 -40.69 -15.22
CA MET A 658 5.24 -40.52 -14.76
C MET A 658 4.43 -41.80 -14.84
N ILE A 659 4.55 -42.53 -15.98
CA ILE A 659 3.80 -43.78 -16.18
C ILE A 659 4.31 -44.88 -15.23
N ASP A 660 5.64 -44.96 -15.04
CA ASP A 660 6.24 -45.92 -14.11
C ASP A 660 5.83 -45.66 -12.65
N ASN A 661 5.83 -44.39 -12.21
CA ASN A 661 5.32 -43.96 -10.89
C ASN A 661 3.84 -44.26 -10.71
N MET A 662 3.04 -43.91 -11.71
CA MET A 662 1.59 -44.20 -11.68
C MET A 662 1.34 -45.71 -11.60
N PHE A 663 2.06 -46.48 -12.38
CA PHE A 663 1.95 -47.92 -12.37
C PHE A 663 2.36 -48.52 -11.01
N ALA A 664 3.49 -48.07 -10.43
CA ALA A 664 3.94 -48.51 -9.11
C ALA A 664 2.93 -48.20 -7.99
N LYS A 665 2.26 -47.02 -8.02
CA LYS A 665 1.29 -46.60 -7.00
C LYS A 665 -0.08 -47.25 -7.17
N LEU A 666 -0.53 -47.50 -8.39
CA LEU A 666 -1.91 -47.87 -8.70
C LEU A 666 -2.09 -49.34 -9.13
N SER A 667 -1.02 -50.05 -9.55
CA SER A 667 -1.14 -51.43 -10.02
C SER A 667 -1.64 -52.43 -8.96
N GLN A 668 -1.45 -52.11 -7.68
CA GLN A 668 -1.92 -52.91 -6.54
C GLN A 668 -3.29 -52.48 -6.01
N HIS A 669 -3.86 -51.41 -6.56
CA HIS A 669 -5.19 -50.94 -6.15
C HIS A 669 -6.26 -51.85 -6.76
N SER A 670 -7.29 -52.25 -5.97
CA SER A 670 -8.32 -53.21 -6.36
C SER A 670 -9.00 -52.91 -7.70
N MET A 671 -9.11 -51.63 -8.06
CA MET A 671 -9.69 -51.20 -9.34
C MET A 671 -8.79 -51.53 -10.56
N PHE A 672 -7.48 -51.63 -10.37
CA PHE A 672 -6.51 -51.88 -11.44
C PHE A 672 -5.88 -53.29 -11.37
N GLU A 673 -6.17 -54.08 -10.33
CA GLU A 673 -5.57 -55.38 -10.07
C GLU A 673 -5.66 -56.34 -11.26
N ARG A 674 -6.80 -56.31 -12.00
CA ARG A 674 -7.01 -57.16 -13.19
C ARG A 674 -6.53 -56.50 -14.49
N ASN A 675 -6.44 -55.17 -14.54
CA ASN A 675 -6.22 -54.40 -15.78
C ASN A 675 -5.12 -53.34 -15.64
N ALA A 676 -4.05 -53.61 -14.87
CA ALA A 676 -2.94 -52.68 -14.62
C ALA A 676 -2.28 -52.17 -15.92
N ASN A 677 -2.28 -52.99 -17.00
CA ASN A 677 -1.73 -52.58 -18.29
C ASN A 677 -2.47 -51.39 -18.94
N ARG A 678 -3.74 -51.09 -18.56
CA ARG A 678 -4.45 -49.91 -19.00
C ARG A 678 -3.75 -48.63 -18.61
N LEU A 679 -3.03 -48.61 -17.50
CA LEU A 679 -2.21 -47.48 -17.09
C LEU A 679 -1.09 -47.14 -18.08
N LYS A 680 -0.70 -48.11 -18.94
CA LYS A 680 0.33 -47.97 -19.98
C LYS A 680 -0.27 -47.68 -21.38
N MET A 681 -1.56 -47.44 -21.48
CA MET A 681 -2.27 -47.10 -22.72
C MET A 681 -2.60 -45.62 -22.78
N CYS A 682 -2.60 -45.02 -23.98
CA CYS A 682 -3.09 -43.66 -24.21
C CYS A 682 -4.61 -43.58 -23.92
N ALA A 683 -5.15 -42.38 -23.78
CA ALA A 683 -6.55 -42.16 -23.45
C ALA A 683 -7.50 -42.91 -24.43
N ASP A 684 -7.24 -42.81 -25.73
CA ASP A 684 -8.07 -43.42 -26.78
C ASP A 684 -8.08 -44.95 -26.67
N CYS A 685 -6.87 -45.54 -26.53
CA CYS A 685 -6.74 -47.00 -26.41
C CYS A 685 -7.30 -47.53 -25.10
N ARG A 686 -7.18 -46.76 -24.00
CA ARG A 686 -7.74 -47.13 -22.71
C ARG A 686 -9.28 -47.19 -22.76
N VAL A 687 -9.91 -46.20 -23.38
CA VAL A 687 -11.36 -46.19 -23.58
C VAL A 687 -11.78 -47.36 -24.48
N THR A 688 -11.08 -47.61 -25.60
CA THR A 688 -11.38 -48.73 -26.49
C THR A 688 -11.27 -50.04 -25.76
N ASP A 689 -10.23 -50.26 -24.96
CA ASP A 689 -10.01 -51.47 -24.19
C ASP A 689 -11.08 -51.68 -23.11
N MET A 690 -11.51 -50.59 -22.44
CA MET A 690 -12.62 -50.63 -21.46
C MET A 690 -13.93 -51.09 -22.08
N TYR A 691 -14.25 -50.64 -23.28
CA TYR A 691 -15.49 -51.01 -23.99
C TYR A 691 -15.39 -52.37 -24.72
N SER A 692 -14.19 -52.87 -24.95
CA SER A 692 -13.96 -54.15 -25.63
C SER A 692 -13.89 -55.30 -24.66
N ALA A 693 -13.68 -55.07 -23.37
CA ALA A 693 -13.57 -56.09 -22.33
C ALA A 693 -14.98 -56.66 -21.99
N LYS A 694 -15.19 -57.93 -22.38
CA LYS A 694 -16.47 -58.62 -22.14
C LYS A 694 -16.77 -59.00 -20.69
N ASP A 695 -15.81 -58.79 -19.78
CA ASP A 695 -15.86 -59.27 -18.37
C ASP A 695 -15.88 -58.13 -17.33
N GLU A 696 -16.13 -56.89 -17.71
CA GLU A 696 -16.27 -55.78 -16.73
C GLU A 696 -17.74 -55.58 -16.34
N MET A 697 -18.02 -55.66 -15.02
CA MET A 697 -19.31 -55.30 -14.45
C MET A 697 -19.57 -53.82 -14.75
N THR A 698 -20.64 -53.53 -15.45
CA THR A 698 -21.15 -52.15 -15.60
C THR A 698 -21.73 -51.64 -14.28
N ILE A 699 -21.77 -50.29 -14.09
CA ILE A 699 -22.39 -49.66 -12.91
C ILE A 699 -23.82 -50.18 -12.65
N PHE A 700 -24.48 -50.73 -13.65
CA PHE A 700 -25.83 -51.28 -13.57
C PHE A 700 -25.87 -52.74 -13.08
N GLU A 701 -24.72 -53.41 -12.91
CA GLU A 701 -24.64 -54.80 -12.46
C GLU A 701 -24.24 -54.97 -10.98
N VAL A 702 -24.07 -53.85 -10.24
CA VAL A 702 -23.98 -53.86 -8.77
C VAL A 702 -25.33 -54.21 -8.20
N LYS A 703 -25.65 -55.50 -8.18
CA LYS A 703 -26.82 -56.04 -7.51
C LYS A 703 -26.58 -56.02 -6.00
N LYS A 704 -27.63 -55.40 -5.32
CA LYS A 704 -28.25 -55.68 -4.04
C LYS A 704 -27.34 -56.12 -2.88
#